data_6906a696989183e06bacf1e81f616ab5
#
_entry.id   6906a696989183e06bacf1e81f616ab5
#
_cell.length_a   1.000
_cell.length_b   1.000
_cell.length_c   1.000
_cell.angle_alpha   90.00
_cell.angle_beta   90.00
_cell.angle_gamma   90.00
#
_symmetry.space_group_name_H-M   'P 1'
#
loop_
_entity.id
_entity.type
_entity.pdbx_description
1 polymer ?
#
loop_
_entity_poly.entity_id
_entity_poly.type
_entity_poly.pdbx_seq_one_letter_code
_entity_poly.pdbx_strand_id
1 'polypeptide(L)'
;MRKLAICGAAMLAAAAAAPVTAQPPQQTIQQQFDAASEALAAERWGEAERLFADLEARLGTRNARSLAAARVRRAEALVHLGRYDEAAAALRLGLPALPSSDPSLAEDRFSGHLTLGRLAELALDYREALAQYRIAEAIAVPPELKIRVYRGLVQTQMFHDAPAALAAADEALRIAAAAAPSDVQTRGLFTGFRGRALLNMGRFASARRELERATQLLGGLGLEVDLGDLIARSDLAVAAMLDGDETAARRYMALTGAGRTESAILPIPLETPTPPCGADLSPADAAVVELSILDDGTVGQAIPIYSSRPGDAALIFARAAKRWTWTPQSVRAVQPLFRAVARVQLRCSASPRSHVDLRDQEIERWSAQRGIDLAPLTGRTVQALRAILSREEARLGASAPQLLPALTGLSSHPALPPAESAQMLRRSIAIASGARAPAGYVARLALQLAPAEHSAAARDHATIPDFAGLAADPLLRGNSHVVAALRLARAEWLFEKGHDSEAAAAIAEIRAMPELISGHPLMPEVLDLMIALESARGDRQAAAAAYRELGDRPFRCNVQPRWRRSAIDQEDYPNDASRWGFEGWLAAESTVGANGVPIRTRTVAAYPPFLFNEAAETGMRDSRFEPVFVPETGACATRLLRIIWRLPR
;
A
#
# COMPACT_ATOMS: atom_id res chain seq x y z
N MET A 1 -27.01 9.66 -101.86
CA MET A 1 -27.09 8.20 -102.02
C MET A 1 -26.79 7.55 -100.65
N ARG A 2 -27.56 6.58 -100.33
CA ARG A 2 -27.47 5.64 -99.19
C ARG A 2 -27.94 6.10 -97.83
N LYS A 3 -29.04 5.50 -97.47
CA LYS A 3 -29.85 5.53 -96.29
C LYS A 3 -29.12 4.92 -95.10
N LEU A 4 -29.22 5.55 -93.93
CA LEU A 4 -28.91 4.92 -92.63
C LEU A 4 -30.19 4.55 -91.93
N ALA A 5 -30.30 3.27 -91.57
CA ALA A 5 -31.38 2.74 -90.69
C ALA A 5 -30.95 2.84 -89.27
N ILE A 6 -31.82 3.42 -88.45
CA ILE A 6 -31.65 3.50 -86.95
C ILE A 6 -32.43 2.32 -86.36
N CYS A 7 -31.68 1.35 -85.72
CA CYS A 7 -32.27 0.34 -84.85
C CYS A 7 -32.23 0.85 -83.40
N GLY A 8 -33.41 1.13 -82.82
CA GLY A 8 -33.59 1.41 -81.39
C GLY A 8 -33.61 0.12 -80.59
N ALA A 9 -32.66 -0.06 -79.68
CA ALA A 9 -32.64 -1.10 -78.68
C ALA A 9 -33.19 -0.50 -77.35
N ALA A 10 -34.36 -0.94 -76.93
CA ALA A 10 -34.95 -0.63 -75.59
C ALA A 10 -34.22 -1.50 -74.59
N MET A 11 -33.43 -0.90 -73.68
CA MET A 11 -32.93 -1.55 -72.47
C MET A 11 -34.01 -1.51 -71.36
N LEU A 12 -34.56 -2.68 -71.04
CA LEU A 12 -35.30 -2.87 -69.78
C LEU A 12 -34.32 -2.91 -68.62
N ALA A 13 -34.32 -1.87 -67.76
CA ALA A 13 -33.62 -1.89 -66.50
C ALA A 13 -34.44 -2.73 -65.49
N ALA A 14 -33.98 -3.95 -65.22
CA ALA A 14 -34.49 -4.75 -64.11
C ALA A 14 -33.86 -4.18 -62.83
N ALA A 15 -34.63 -3.48 -62.02
CA ALA A 15 -34.26 -3.07 -60.69
C ALA A 15 -34.21 -4.34 -59.80
N ALA A 16 -33.01 -4.83 -59.54
CA ALA A 16 -32.77 -5.85 -58.52
C ALA A 16 -33.07 -5.23 -57.14
N ALA A 17 -34.17 -5.59 -56.52
CA ALA A 17 -34.45 -5.29 -55.12
C ALA A 17 -33.40 -6.03 -54.27
N ALA A 18 -32.49 -5.27 -53.61
CA ALA A 18 -31.61 -5.83 -52.61
C ALA A 18 -32.43 -6.48 -51.47
N PRO A 19 -32.05 -7.67 -51.01
CA PRO A 19 -32.75 -8.26 -49.88
C PRO A 19 -32.62 -7.34 -48.67
N VAL A 20 -33.73 -6.86 -48.12
CA VAL A 20 -33.80 -6.21 -46.82
C VAL A 20 -33.39 -7.28 -45.83
N THR A 21 -32.14 -7.23 -45.35
CA THR A 21 -31.69 -8.04 -44.24
C THR A 21 -32.52 -7.61 -43.06
N ALA A 22 -33.47 -8.45 -42.65
CA ALA A 22 -34.25 -8.26 -41.44
C ALA A 22 -33.27 -8.11 -40.29
N GLN A 23 -33.27 -6.96 -39.63
CA GLN A 23 -32.51 -6.79 -38.40
C GLN A 23 -32.98 -7.87 -37.43
N PRO A 24 -32.05 -8.59 -36.75
CA PRO A 24 -32.43 -9.57 -35.76
C PRO A 24 -33.37 -8.89 -34.74
N PRO A 25 -34.44 -9.59 -34.30
CA PRO A 25 -35.39 -9.00 -33.38
C PRO A 25 -34.68 -8.47 -32.15
N GLN A 26 -34.86 -7.18 -31.86
CA GLN A 26 -34.27 -6.57 -30.69
C GLN A 26 -34.71 -7.35 -29.44
N GLN A 27 -33.75 -7.89 -28.68
CA GLN A 27 -34.03 -8.57 -27.42
C GLN A 27 -34.87 -7.68 -26.51
N THR A 28 -35.82 -8.26 -25.81
CA THR A 28 -36.58 -7.54 -24.77
C THR A 28 -35.65 -7.18 -23.60
N ILE A 29 -36.05 -6.21 -22.78
CA ILE A 29 -35.30 -5.83 -21.56
C ILE A 29 -35.14 -7.05 -20.65
N GLN A 30 -36.16 -7.89 -20.50
CA GLN A 30 -36.10 -9.13 -19.71
C GLN A 30 -35.06 -10.10 -20.28
N GLN A 31 -35.09 -10.37 -21.58
CA GLN A 31 -34.10 -11.26 -22.22
C GLN A 31 -32.66 -10.76 -22.05
N GLN A 32 -32.44 -9.46 -22.12
CA GLN A 32 -31.11 -8.90 -21.86
C GLN A 32 -30.69 -9.03 -20.40
N PHE A 33 -31.63 -8.81 -19.46
CA PHE A 33 -31.37 -8.98 -18.02
C PHE A 33 -31.02 -10.44 -17.69
N ASP A 34 -31.77 -11.37 -18.28
CA ASP A 34 -31.58 -12.82 -18.09
C ASP A 34 -30.21 -13.25 -18.66
N ALA A 35 -29.85 -12.79 -19.87
CA ALA A 35 -28.57 -13.07 -20.49
C ALA A 35 -27.38 -12.49 -19.67
N ALA A 36 -27.53 -11.27 -19.14
CA ALA A 36 -26.51 -10.66 -18.28
C ALA A 36 -26.36 -11.43 -16.94
N SER A 37 -27.47 -11.87 -16.36
CA SER A 37 -27.50 -12.67 -15.14
C SER A 37 -26.90 -14.07 -15.35
N GLU A 38 -27.18 -14.71 -16.50
CA GLU A 38 -26.57 -15.98 -16.88
C GLU A 38 -25.03 -15.84 -17.06
N ALA A 39 -24.58 -14.77 -17.72
CA ALA A 39 -23.15 -14.49 -17.86
C ALA A 39 -22.49 -14.29 -16.49
N LEU A 40 -23.16 -13.60 -15.55
CA LEU A 40 -22.69 -13.41 -14.18
C LEU A 40 -22.59 -14.75 -13.42
N ALA A 41 -23.63 -15.57 -13.49
CA ALA A 41 -23.67 -16.89 -12.85
C ALA A 41 -22.63 -17.87 -13.44
N ALA A 42 -22.32 -17.71 -14.73
CA ALA A 42 -21.28 -18.48 -15.42
C ALA A 42 -19.85 -17.89 -15.26
N GLU A 43 -19.68 -16.90 -14.38
CA GLU A 43 -18.39 -16.22 -14.10
C GLU A 43 -17.74 -15.57 -15.33
N ARG A 44 -18.52 -15.29 -16.38
CA ARG A 44 -18.07 -14.56 -17.57
C ARG A 44 -18.10 -13.05 -17.29
N TRP A 45 -17.24 -12.60 -16.37
CA TRP A 45 -17.29 -11.27 -15.75
C TRP A 45 -17.26 -10.09 -16.76
N GLY A 46 -16.40 -10.17 -17.77
CA GLY A 46 -16.32 -9.13 -18.81
C GLY A 46 -17.56 -9.05 -19.69
N GLU A 47 -18.18 -10.19 -19.99
CA GLU A 47 -19.45 -10.27 -20.72
C GLU A 47 -20.61 -9.76 -19.88
N ALA A 48 -20.69 -10.19 -18.61
CA ALA A 48 -21.71 -9.76 -17.66
C ALA A 48 -21.67 -8.24 -17.47
N GLU A 49 -20.48 -7.68 -17.25
CA GLU A 49 -20.29 -6.23 -17.09
C GLU A 49 -20.81 -5.46 -18.32
N ARG A 50 -20.42 -5.88 -19.51
CA ARG A 50 -20.84 -5.23 -20.76
C ARG A 50 -22.35 -5.32 -20.95
N LEU A 51 -22.95 -6.50 -20.74
CA LEU A 51 -24.39 -6.71 -20.91
C LEU A 51 -25.20 -5.87 -19.92
N PHE A 52 -24.78 -5.79 -18.65
CA PHE A 52 -25.43 -4.91 -17.66
C PHE A 52 -25.23 -3.42 -18.00
N ALA A 53 -24.08 -3.01 -18.50
CA ALA A 53 -23.84 -1.63 -18.93
C ALA A 53 -24.75 -1.23 -20.11
N ASP A 54 -24.88 -2.10 -21.10
CA ASP A 54 -25.77 -1.90 -22.25
C ASP A 54 -27.24 -1.83 -21.78
N LEU A 55 -27.62 -2.68 -20.82
CA LEU A 55 -28.94 -2.68 -20.23
C LEU A 55 -29.22 -1.39 -19.43
N GLU A 56 -28.28 -0.89 -18.65
CA GLU A 56 -28.38 0.40 -17.94
C GLU A 56 -28.62 1.55 -18.91
N ALA A 57 -27.86 1.61 -20.00
CA ALA A 57 -28.01 2.64 -21.04
C ALA A 57 -29.39 2.60 -21.69
N ARG A 58 -29.92 1.39 -21.94
CA ARG A 58 -31.24 1.19 -22.54
C ARG A 58 -32.42 1.50 -21.61
N LEU A 59 -32.29 1.15 -20.31
CA LEU A 59 -33.33 1.40 -19.30
C LEU A 59 -33.52 2.90 -19.05
N GLY A 60 -32.42 3.66 -19.06
CA GLY A 60 -32.44 5.07 -18.69
C GLY A 60 -33.09 5.28 -17.31
N THR A 61 -33.80 6.38 -17.12
CA THR A 61 -34.47 6.70 -15.84
C THR A 61 -35.91 6.16 -15.75
N ARG A 62 -36.42 5.53 -16.78
CA ARG A 62 -37.86 5.16 -16.88
C ARG A 62 -38.23 3.95 -16.03
N ASN A 63 -37.29 3.06 -15.73
CA ASN A 63 -37.53 1.90 -14.89
C ASN A 63 -36.47 1.84 -13.77
N ALA A 64 -36.68 2.67 -12.75
CA ALA A 64 -35.73 2.85 -11.66
C ALA A 64 -35.39 1.54 -10.92
N ARG A 65 -36.36 0.64 -10.75
CA ARG A 65 -36.18 -0.66 -10.08
C ARG A 65 -35.25 -1.59 -10.88
N SER A 66 -35.55 -1.80 -12.17
CA SER A 66 -34.70 -2.66 -13.02
C SER A 66 -33.29 -2.06 -13.23
N LEU A 67 -33.18 -0.73 -13.33
CA LEU A 67 -31.91 -0.03 -13.38
C LEU A 67 -31.10 -0.23 -12.12
N ALA A 68 -31.73 -0.17 -10.94
CA ALA A 68 -31.08 -0.39 -9.67
C ALA A 68 -30.56 -1.83 -9.53
N ALA A 69 -31.38 -2.82 -9.87
CA ALA A 69 -30.97 -4.23 -9.87
C ALA A 69 -29.81 -4.49 -10.85
N ALA A 70 -29.88 -3.95 -12.07
CA ALA A 70 -28.79 -4.06 -13.05
C ALA A 70 -27.46 -3.48 -12.52
N ARG A 71 -27.48 -2.31 -11.87
CA ARG A 71 -26.32 -1.68 -11.25
C ARG A 71 -25.71 -2.52 -10.14
N VAL A 72 -26.55 -3.08 -9.26
CA VAL A 72 -26.09 -3.91 -8.14
C VAL A 72 -25.41 -5.18 -8.66
N ARG A 73 -26.01 -5.86 -9.65
CA ARG A 73 -25.42 -7.08 -10.25
C ARG A 73 -24.17 -6.77 -11.09
N ARG A 74 -24.17 -5.65 -11.82
CA ARG A 74 -22.97 -5.18 -12.54
C ARG A 74 -21.79 -4.95 -11.60
N ALA A 75 -22.03 -4.44 -10.41
CA ALA A 75 -20.98 -4.19 -9.42
C ALA A 75 -20.23 -5.47 -9.03
N GLU A 76 -20.90 -6.62 -8.99
CA GLU A 76 -20.23 -7.91 -8.75
C GLU A 76 -19.24 -8.25 -9.87
N ALA A 77 -19.65 -8.13 -11.13
CA ALA A 77 -18.76 -8.32 -12.26
C ALA A 77 -17.57 -7.34 -12.23
N LEU A 78 -17.80 -6.06 -11.90
CA LEU A 78 -16.77 -5.04 -11.76
C LEU A 78 -15.75 -5.38 -10.67
N VAL A 79 -16.17 -5.96 -9.54
CA VAL A 79 -15.28 -6.42 -8.46
C VAL A 79 -14.33 -7.50 -8.97
N HIS A 80 -14.84 -8.50 -9.69
CA HIS A 80 -14.04 -9.58 -10.26
C HIS A 80 -13.07 -9.08 -11.35
N LEU A 81 -13.41 -7.99 -12.04
CA LEU A 81 -12.54 -7.30 -12.99
C LEU A 81 -11.52 -6.34 -12.32
N GLY A 82 -11.51 -6.23 -10.99
CA GLY A 82 -10.64 -5.32 -10.24
C GLY A 82 -11.02 -3.83 -10.36
N ARG A 83 -12.20 -3.52 -10.91
CA ARG A 83 -12.72 -2.14 -11.12
C ARG A 83 -13.49 -1.66 -9.88
N TYR A 84 -12.80 -1.65 -8.72
CA TYR A 84 -13.41 -1.45 -7.40
C TYR A 84 -14.13 -0.11 -7.23
N ASP A 85 -13.58 0.99 -7.77
CA ASP A 85 -14.22 2.31 -7.66
C ASP A 85 -15.53 2.38 -8.44
N GLU A 86 -15.57 1.77 -9.62
CA GLU A 86 -16.75 1.71 -10.46
C GLU A 86 -17.83 0.80 -9.82
N ALA A 87 -17.40 -0.31 -9.21
CA ALA A 87 -18.29 -1.17 -8.44
C ALA A 87 -18.91 -0.42 -7.26
N ALA A 88 -18.12 0.30 -6.48
CA ALA A 88 -18.60 1.09 -5.35
C ALA A 88 -19.57 2.20 -5.81
N ALA A 89 -19.27 2.89 -6.91
CA ALA A 89 -20.14 3.90 -7.48
C ALA A 89 -21.49 3.32 -7.95
N ALA A 90 -21.46 2.18 -8.65
CA ALA A 90 -22.67 1.48 -9.09
C ALA A 90 -23.56 1.06 -7.90
N LEU A 91 -22.96 0.51 -6.83
CA LEU A 91 -23.67 0.13 -5.62
C LEU A 91 -24.28 1.32 -4.89
N ARG A 92 -23.53 2.43 -4.72
CA ARG A 92 -24.06 3.64 -4.08
C ARG A 92 -25.24 4.27 -4.83
N LEU A 93 -25.28 4.10 -6.15
CA LEU A 93 -26.41 4.55 -6.97
C LEU A 93 -27.57 3.52 -7.01
N GLY A 94 -27.28 2.23 -6.96
CA GLY A 94 -28.26 1.16 -7.09
C GLY A 94 -29.00 0.85 -5.79
N LEU A 95 -28.26 0.62 -4.69
CA LEU A 95 -28.83 0.14 -3.43
C LEU A 95 -29.95 1.01 -2.86
N PRO A 96 -29.87 2.35 -2.82
CA PRO A 96 -30.94 3.19 -2.29
C PRO A 96 -32.23 3.14 -3.12
N ALA A 97 -32.16 2.74 -4.38
CA ALA A 97 -33.30 2.64 -5.29
C ALA A 97 -33.95 1.24 -5.30
N LEU A 98 -33.39 0.25 -4.59
CA LEU A 98 -33.99 -1.07 -4.41
C LEU A 98 -35.01 -1.03 -3.27
N PRO A 99 -36.33 -1.31 -3.53
CA PRO A 99 -37.35 -1.29 -2.49
C PRO A 99 -37.08 -2.32 -1.39
N SER A 100 -37.09 -1.88 -0.14
CA SER A 100 -36.92 -2.77 1.02
C SER A 100 -38.09 -3.71 1.23
N SER A 101 -39.28 -3.31 0.77
CA SER A 101 -40.51 -4.07 0.87
C SER A 101 -40.65 -5.20 -0.15
N ASP A 102 -39.74 -5.29 -1.13
CA ASP A 102 -39.79 -6.33 -2.16
C ASP A 102 -38.91 -7.54 -1.79
N PRO A 103 -39.49 -8.67 -1.38
CA PRO A 103 -38.75 -9.87 -1.03
C PRO A 103 -37.93 -10.45 -2.18
N SER A 104 -38.37 -10.27 -3.45
CA SER A 104 -37.64 -10.77 -4.63
C SER A 104 -36.29 -10.10 -4.86
N LEU A 105 -36.05 -8.93 -4.26
CA LEU A 105 -34.80 -8.18 -4.30
C LEU A 105 -33.98 -8.29 -3.02
N ALA A 106 -34.37 -9.14 -2.08
CA ALA A 106 -33.66 -9.31 -0.81
C ALA A 106 -32.23 -9.78 -1.03
N GLU A 107 -32.00 -10.72 -1.93
CA GLU A 107 -30.67 -11.24 -2.25
C GLU A 107 -29.82 -10.20 -2.97
N ASP A 108 -30.36 -9.42 -3.91
CA ASP A 108 -29.65 -8.32 -4.56
C ASP A 108 -29.22 -7.26 -3.53
N ARG A 109 -30.10 -6.87 -2.60
CA ARG A 109 -29.76 -5.95 -1.51
C ARG A 109 -28.69 -6.53 -0.60
N PHE A 110 -28.84 -7.80 -0.21
CA PHE A 110 -27.88 -8.49 0.64
C PHE A 110 -26.48 -8.53 -0.01
N SER A 111 -26.39 -9.02 -1.25
CA SER A 111 -25.15 -9.12 -2.01
C SER A 111 -24.52 -7.75 -2.27
N GLY A 112 -25.35 -6.74 -2.55
CA GLY A 112 -24.88 -5.37 -2.76
C GLY A 112 -24.26 -4.76 -1.51
N HIS A 113 -24.93 -4.85 -0.34
CA HIS A 113 -24.37 -4.36 0.93
C HIS A 113 -23.16 -5.17 1.37
N LEU A 114 -23.16 -6.49 1.20
CA LEU A 114 -22.00 -7.35 1.46
C LEU A 114 -20.79 -6.92 0.60
N THR A 115 -21.01 -6.66 -0.68
CA THR A 115 -19.96 -6.24 -1.61
C THR A 115 -19.45 -4.84 -1.28
N LEU A 116 -20.32 -3.89 -0.97
CA LEU A 116 -19.92 -2.54 -0.56
C LEU A 116 -19.13 -2.57 0.74
N GLY A 117 -19.52 -3.42 1.71
CA GLY A 117 -18.75 -3.67 2.93
C GLY A 117 -17.36 -4.21 2.65
N ARG A 118 -17.22 -5.17 1.73
CA ARG A 118 -15.91 -5.70 1.30
C ARG A 118 -15.03 -4.67 0.63
N LEU A 119 -15.60 -3.82 -0.22
CA LEU A 119 -14.86 -2.73 -0.87
C LEU A 119 -14.34 -1.71 0.15
N ALA A 120 -15.15 -1.37 1.16
CA ALA A 120 -14.74 -0.51 2.26
C ALA A 120 -13.65 -1.18 3.13
N GLU A 121 -13.74 -2.49 3.38
CA GLU A 121 -12.71 -3.27 4.08
C GLU A 121 -11.37 -3.26 3.33
N LEU A 122 -11.40 -3.45 2.00
CA LEU A 122 -10.21 -3.35 1.14
C LEU A 122 -9.57 -1.95 1.13
N ALA A 123 -10.40 -0.92 1.28
CA ALA A 123 -9.96 0.47 1.46
C ALA A 123 -9.50 0.80 2.89
N LEU A 124 -9.58 -0.17 3.81
CA LEU A 124 -9.32 0.02 5.25
C LEU A 124 -10.25 1.07 5.91
N ASP A 125 -11.43 1.24 5.38
CA ASP A 125 -12.54 1.99 5.99
C ASP A 125 -13.47 1.03 6.75
N TYR A 126 -13.00 0.60 7.93
CA TYR A 126 -13.73 -0.38 8.74
C TYR A 126 -15.02 0.18 9.34
N ARG A 127 -15.16 1.50 9.43
CA ARG A 127 -16.42 2.13 9.88
C ARG A 127 -17.52 1.95 8.85
N GLU A 128 -17.23 2.30 7.61
CA GLU A 128 -18.17 2.09 6.50
C GLU A 128 -18.42 0.60 6.28
N ALA A 129 -17.38 -0.24 6.29
CA ALA A 129 -17.51 -1.68 6.14
C ALA A 129 -18.47 -2.28 7.18
N LEU A 130 -18.31 -1.92 8.47
CA LEU A 130 -19.17 -2.38 9.55
C LEU A 130 -20.63 -1.93 9.36
N ALA A 131 -20.85 -0.68 8.93
CA ALA A 131 -22.19 -0.17 8.66
C ALA A 131 -22.89 -0.99 7.57
N GLN A 132 -22.17 -1.29 6.49
CA GLN A 132 -22.71 -2.07 5.36
C GLN A 132 -22.97 -3.54 5.75
N TYR A 133 -22.09 -4.16 6.52
CA TYR A 133 -22.28 -5.53 7.01
C TYR A 133 -23.47 -5.65 7.96
N ARG A 134 -23.72 -4.67 8.84
CA ARG A 134 -24.90 -4.66 9.71
C ARG A 134 -26.20 -4.52 8.93
N ILE A 135 -26.22 -3.72 7.86
CA ILE A 135 -27.38 -3.66 6.97
C ILE A 135 -27.61 -5.02 6.31
N ALA A 136 -26.57 -5.65 5.79
CA ALA A 136 -26.66 -6.98 5.17
C ALA A 136 -27.13 -8.04 6.19
N GLU A 137 -26.64 -8.03 7.42
CA GLU A 137 -27.05 -8.94 8.51
C GLU A 137 -28.56 -8.88 8.78
N ALA A 138 -29.14 -7.66 8.75
CA ALA A 138 -30.57 -7.44 9.01
C ALA A 138 -31.50 -7.91 7.86
N ILE A 139 -30.96 -8.16 6.65
CA ILE A 139 -31.78 -8.61 5.52
C ILE A 139 -32.13 -10.08 5.72
N ALA A 140 -33.43 -10.42 5.47
CA ALA A 140 -33.93 -11.79 5.55
C ALA A 140 -33.45 -12.59 4.34
N VAL A 141 -32.44 -13.43 4.54
CA VAL A 141 -31.85 -14.37 3.58
C VAL A 141 -31.57 -15.70 4.27
N PRO A 142 -31.36 -16.80 3.52
CA PRO A 142 -30.96 -18.09 4.08
C PRO A 142 -29.75 -17.98 5.01
N PRO A 143 -29.70 -18.74 6.13
CA PRO A 143 -28.62 -18.66 7.13
C PRO A 143 -27.22 -18.86 6.54
N GLU A 144 -27.09 -19.69 5.51
CA GLU A 144 -25.82 -19.99 4.84
C GLU A 144 -25.21 -18.73 4.20
N LEU A 145 -26.05 -17.84 3.66
CA LEU A 145 -25.58 -16.57 3.11
C LEU A 145 -25.08 -15.63 4.21
N LYS A 146 -25.72 -15.67 5.40
CA LYS A 146 -25.32 -14.82 6.54
C LYS A 146 -23.93 -15.14 7.07
N ILE A 147 -23.42 -16.36 6.94
CA ILE A 147 -22.04 -16.70 7.31
C ILE A 147 -21.03 -15.77 6.63
N ARG A 148 -21.30 -15.38 5.37
CA ARG A 148 -20.43 -14.44 4.63
C ARG A 148 -20.35 -13.05 5.28
N VAL A 149 -21.43 -12.59 5.90
CA VAL A 149 -21.48 -11.31 6.62
C VAL A 149 -20.70 -11.38 7.92
N TYR A 150 -20.86 -12.49 8.68
CA TYR A 150 -20.17 -12.65 9.97
C TYR A 150 -18.66 -12.63 9.84
N ARG A 151 -18.08 -13.12 8.73
CA ARG A 151 -16.67 -12.93 8.44
C ARG A 151 -16.29 -11.42 8.46
N GLY A 152 -17.06 -10.60 7.76
CA GLY A 152 -16.84 -9.14 7.71
C GLY A 152 -17.08 -8.46 9.06
N LEU A 153 -18.14 -8.85 9.79
CA LEU A 153 -18.41 -8.33 11.13
C LEU A 153 -17.28 -8.61 12.11
N VAL A 154 -16.76 -9.84 12.12
CA VAL A 154 -15.60 -10.21 12.97
C VAL A 154 -14.40 -9.34 12.62
N GLN A 155 -14.05 -9.24 11.34
CA GLN A 155 -12.86 -8.51 10.89
C GLN A 155 -12.94 -7.02 11.21
N THR A 156 -14.09 -6.40 10.99
CA THR A 156 -14.27 -4.95 11.17
C THR A 156 -14.42 -4.53 12.63
N GLN A 157 -14.92 -5.41 13.50
CA GLN A 157 -15.07 -5.13 14.94
C GLN A 157 -13.81 -5.45 15.75
N MET A 158 -12.90 -6.26 15.21
CA MET A 158 -11.79 -6.88 15.93
C MET A 158 -10.94 -5.91 16.79
N PHE A 159 -10.74 -4.68 16.31
CA PHE A 159 -9.84 -3.73 16.94
C PHE A 159 -10.56 -2.66 17.78
N HIS A 160 -11.84 -2.42 17.50
CA HIS A 160 -12.65 -1.43 18.21
C HIS A 160 -13.55 -2.06 19.27
N ASP A 161 -14.04 -3.29 19.01
CA ASP A 161 -14.92 -4.05 19.89
C ASP A 161 -14.63 -5.55 19.75
N ALA A 162 -13.48 -5.99 20.25
CA ALA A 162 -13.07 -7.39 20.18
C ALA A 162 -14.07 -8.35 20.88
N PRO A 163 -14.79 -7.99 21.96
CA PRO A 163 -15.89 -8.79 22.49
C PRO A 163 -17.03 -8.99 21.48
N ALA A 164 -17.44 -7.95 20.73
CA ALA A 164 -18.45 -8.07 19.68
C ALA A 164 -17.94 -8.92 18.50
N ALA A 165 -16.66 -8.81 18.13
CA ALA A 165 -16.03 -9.68 17.14
C ALA A 165 -16.07 -11.16 17.57
N LEU A 166 -15.79 -11.43 18.85
CA LEU A 166 -15.88 -12.78 19.43
C LEU A 166 -17.31 -13.32 19.34
N ALA A 167 -18.31 -12.51 19.73
CA ALA A 167 -19.73 -12.90 19.67
C ALA A 167 -20.20 -13.16 18.22
N ALA A 168 -19.73 -12.35 17.25
CA ALA A 168 -20.03 -12.57 15.84
C ALA A 168 -19.41 -13.88 15.31
N ALA A 169 -18.21 -14.25 15.76
CA ALA A 169 -17.58 -15.53 15.42
C ALA A 169 -18.35 -16.72 16.04
N ASP A 170 -18.83 -16.57 17.29
CA ASP A 170 -19.64 -17.60 17.97
C ASP A 170 -20.97 -17.82 17.24
N GLU A 171 -21.63 -16.75 16.79
CA GLU A 171 -22.88 -16.85 16.03
C GLU A 171 -22.66 -17.52 14.67
N ALA A 172 -21.57 -17.18 13.97
CA ALA A 172 -21.22 -17.86 12.72
C ALA A 172 -20.97 -19.37 12.93
N LEU A 173 -20.29 -19.76 14.01
CA LEU A 173 -20.10 -21.16 14.38
C LEU A 173 -21.41 -21.87 14.69
N ARG A 174 -22.35 -21.20 15.36
CA ARG A 174 -23.68 -21.72 15.64
C ARG A 174 -24.47 -21.97 14.33
N ILE A 175 -24.43 -21.02 13.39
CA ILE A 175 -25.09 -21.15 12.09
C ILE A 175 -24.46 -22.30 11.28
N ALA A 176 -23.10 -22.35 11.22
CA ALA A 176 -22.39 -23.40 10.50
C ALA A 176 -22.68 -24.79 11.07
N ALA A 177 -22.77 -24.94 12.40
CA ALA A 177 -23.10 -26.21 13.03
C ALA A 177 -24.52 -26.69 12.70
N ALA A 178 -25.46 -25.77 12.53
CA ALA A 178 -26.84 -26.09 12.20
C ALA A 178 -27.06 -26.37 10.70
N ALA A 179 -26.46 -25.54 9.81
CA ALA A 179 -26.68 -25.59 8.38
C ALA A 179 -25.78 -26.58 7.63
N ALA A 180 -24.50 -26.69 8.07
CA ALA A 180 -23.47 -27.51 7.43
C ALA A 180 -22.54 -28.15 8.48
N PRO A 181 -23.01 -29.11 9.28
CA PRO A 181 -22.23 -29.70 10.39
C PRO A 181 -20.95 -30.41 9.93
N SER A 182 -20.88 -30.85 8.68
CA SER A 182 -19.69 -31.48 8.08
C SER A 182 -18.67 -30.49 7.50
N ASP A 183 -19.01 -29.19 7.41
CA ASP A 183 -18.10 -28.17 6.90
C ASP A 183 -17.03 -27.80 7.94
N VAL A 184 -15.95 -28.59 7.92
CA VAL A 184 -14.80 -28.42 8.81
C VAL A 184 -14.05 -27.11 8.51
N GLN A 185 -14.00 -26.69 7.24
CA GLN A 185 -13.30 -25.49 6.79
C GLN A 185 -13.91 -24.23 7.40
N THR A 186 -15.24 -24.06 7.26
CA THR A 186 -15.94 -22.92 7.90
C THR A 186 -15.77 -22.92 9.41
N ARG A 187 -15.86 -24.08 10.07
CA ARG A 187 -15.64 -24.19 11.53
C ARG A 187 -14.20 -23.81 11.91
N GLY A 188 -13.20 -24.29 11.16
CA GLY A 188 -11.82 -23.96 11.37
C GLY A 188 -11.56 -22.47 11.23
N LEU A 189 -12.09 -21.84 10.18
CA LEU A 189 -11.97 -20.41 9.91
C LEU A 189 -12.53 -19.56 11.08
N PHE A 190 -13.75 -19.83 11.53
CA PHE A 190 -14.36 -19.03 12.60
C PHE A 190 -13.77 -19.35 13.98
N THR A 191 -13.25 -20.56 14.21
CA THR A 191 -12.41 -20.86 15.40
C THR A 191 -11.12 -20.04 15.38
N GLY A 192 -10.49 -19.87 14.20
CA GLY A 192 -9.36 -18.97 14.00
C GLY A 192 -9.70 -17.50 14.32
N PHE A 193 -10.85 -17.02 13.85
CA PHE A 193 -11.32 -15.67 14.16
C PHE A 193 -11.57 -15.46 15.67
N ARG A 194 -12.10 -16.45 16.37
CA ARG A 194 -12.19 -16.41 17.85
C ARG A 194 -10.80 -16.23 18.48
N GLY A 195 -9.82 -17.00 17.99
CA GLY A 195 -8.44 -16.87 18.44
C GLY A 195 -7.88 -15.47 18.22
N ARG A 196 -8.08 -14.88 17.04
CA ARG A 196 -7.67 -13.51 16.73
C ARG A 196 -8.38 -12.47 17.61
N ALA A 197 -9.68 -12.63 17.89
CA ALA A 197 -10.40 -11.74 18.80
C ALA A 197 -9.80 -11.80 20.22
N LEU A 198 -9.49 -13.00 20.72
CA LEU A 198 -8.83 -13.20 22.02
C LEU A 198 -7.41 -12.58 22.04
N LEU A 199 -6.65 -12.66 20.95
CA LEU A 199 -5.34 -11.97 20.82
C LEU A 199 -5.50 -10.47 21.02
N ASN A 200 -6.48 -9.86 20.35
CA ASN A 200 -6.73 -8.42 20.42
C ASN A 200 -7.41 -7.97 21.73
N MET A 201 -7.88 -8.92 22.55
CA MET A 201 -8.29 -8.72 23.94
C MET A 201 -7.12 -8.88 24.94
N GLY A 202 -5.91 -9.19 24.49
CA GLY A 202 -4.75 -9.48 25.36
C GLY A 202 -4.85 -10.83 26.08
N ARG A 203 -5.77 -11.72 25.69
CA ARG A 203 -5.98 -13.06 26.30
C ARG A 203 -5.15 -14.12 25.59
N PHE A 204 -3.81 -13.96 25.61
CA PHE A 204 -2.88 -14.70 24.74
C PHE A 204 -2.93 -16.22 24.94
N ALA A 205 -2.92 -16.72 26.18
CA ALA A 205 -3.02 -18.15 26.45
C ALA A 205 -4.35 -18.76 25.96
N SER A 206 -5.45 -18.03 26.04
CA SER A 206 -6.75 -18.47 25.51
C SER A 206 -6.78 -18.43 23.98
N ALA A 207 -6.21 -17.39 23.39
CA ALA A 207 -6.06 -17.26 21.95
C ALA A 207 -5.26 -18.42 21.36
N ARG A 208 -4.12 -18.76 21.98
CA ARG A 208 -3.29 -19.88 21.57
C ARG A 208 -4.08 -21.19 21.53
N ARG A 209 -4.86 -21.51 22.57
CA ARG A 209 -5.69 -22.74 22.61
C ARG A 209 -6.74 -22.78 21.48
N GLU A 210 -7.38 -21.65 21.20
CA GLU A 210 -8.36 -21.59 20.10
C GLU A 210 -7.67 -21.72 18.74
N LEU A 211 -6.50 -21.11 18.55
CA LEU A 211 -5.74 -21.21 17.32
C LEU A 211 -5.11 -22.61 17.11
N GLU A 212 -4.76 -23.31 18.19
CA GLU A 212 -4.38 -24.74 18.12
C GLU A 212 -5.55 -25.58 17.60
N ARG A 213 -6.78 -25.35 18.10
CA ARG A 213 -7.99 -26.01 17.58
C ARG A 213 -8.25 -25.67 16.13
N ALA A 214 -8.17 -24.39 15.75
CA ALA A 214 -8.35 -23.96 14.37
C ALA A 214 -7.34 -24.64 13.44
N THR A 215 -6.08 -24.71 13.85
CA THR A 215 -5.03 -25.39 13.11
C THR A 215 -5.35 -26.89 12.94
N GLN A 216 -5.82 -27.57 13.97
CA GLN A 216 -6.22 -28.98 13.87
C GLN A 216 -7.39 -29.20 12.90
N LEU A 217 -8.37 -28.29 12.88
CA LEU A 217 -9.51 -28.34 11.96
C LEU A 217 -9.12 -28.09 10.50
N LEU A 218 -8.10 -27.26 10.27
CA LEU A 218 -7.71 -26.79 8.94
C LEU A 218 -6.56 -27.61 8.30
N GLY A 219 -6.15 -28.75 8.87
CA GLY A 219 -5.11 -29.62 8.27
C GLY A 219 -4.00 -29.99 9.24
N GLY A 220 -3.91 -29.34 10.41
CA GLY A 220 -2.95 -29.67 11.46
C GLY A 220 -1.55 -29.10 11.21
N LEU A 221 -0.53 -29.85 11.70
CA LEU A 221 0.88 -29.45 11.62
C LEU A 221 1.68 -30.39 10.69
N GLY A 222 1.05 -30.90 9.64
CA GLY A 222 1.67 -31.76 8.65
C GLY A 222 2.72 -31.05 7.77
N LEU A 223 3.35 -31.81 6.87
CA LEU A 223 4.35 -31.28 5.93
C LEU A 223 3.71 -30.64 4.70
N GLU A 224 2.51 -31.08 4.32
CA GLU A 224 1.71 -30.46 3.29
C GLU A 224 1.12 -29.16 3.83
N VAL A 225 1.08 -28.13 3.00
CA VAL A 225 0.64 -26.80 3.40
C VAL A 225 -0.23 -26.21 2.29
N ASP A 226 -1.48 -25.97 2.62
CA ASP A 226 -2.38 -25.18 1.82
C ASP A 226 -2.53 -23.74 2.38
N LEU A 227 -3.41 -22.93 1.78
CA LEU A 227 -3.64 -21.56 2.22
C LEU A 227 -4.24 -21.49 3.64
N GLY A 228 -5.15 -22.40 3.98
CA GLY A 228 -5.77 -22.49 5.30
C GLY A 228 -4.76 -22.84 6.38
N ASP A 229 -3.92 -23.84 6.10
CA ASP A 229 -2.79 -24.23 6.95
C ASP A 229 -1.84 -23.07 7.21
N LEU A 230 -1.43 -22.39 6.15
CA LEU A 230 -0.48 -21.29 6.23
C LEU A 230 -1.02 -20.17 7.13
N ILE A 231 -2.28 -19.78 6.95
CA ILE A 231 -2.95 -18.76 7.78
C ILE A 231 -3.03 -19.22 9.24
N ALA A 232 -3.54 -20.44 9.48
CA ALA A 232 -3.75 -20.96 10.84
C ALA A 232 -2.43 -21.11 11.62
N ARG A 233 -1.39 -21.67 10.97
CA ARG A 233 -0.06 -21.85 11.58
C ARG A 233 0.63 -20.51 11.83
N SER A 234 0.46 -19.52 10.94
CA SER A 234 0.97 -18.17 11.14
C SER A 234 0.26 -17.45 12.31
N ASP A 235 -1.06 -17.59 12.45
CA ASP A 235 -1.80 -17.05 13.60
C ASP A 235 -1.34 -17.70 14.91
N LEU A 236 -1.16 -19.01 14.89
CA LEU A 236 -0.68 -19.77 16.05
C LEU A 236 0.74 -19.36 16.46
N ALA A 237 1.63 -19.09 15.47
CA ALA A 237 2.97 -18.58 15.75
C ALA A 237 2.93 -17.19 16.43
N VAL A 238 2.07 -16.30 15.96
CA VAL A 238 1.86 -14.97 16.59
C VAL A 238 1.34 -15.15 18.02
N ALA A 239 0.37 -16.03 18.23
CA ALA A 239 -0.19 -16.28 19.57
C ALA A 239 0.84 -16.85 20.56
N ALA A 240 1.65 -17.81 20.11
CA ALA A 240 2.71 -18.40 20.92
C ALA A 240 3.78 -17.36 21.30
N MET A 241 4.16 -16.49 20.36
CA MET A 241 5.11 -15.39 20.61
C MET A 241 4.57 -14.41 21.67
N LEU A 242 3.30 -14.03 21.56
CA LEU A 242 2.67 -13.10 22.50
C LEU A 242 2.40 -13.74 23.87
N ASP A 243 2.24 -15.07 23.91
CA ASP A 243 2.11 -15.86 25.15
C ASP A 243 3.46 -16.14 25.85
N GLY A 244 4.58 -15.67 25.25
CA GLY A 244 5.93 -15.79 25.80
C GLY A 244 6.65 -17.11 25.44
N ASP A 245 6.07 -17.98 24.62
CA ASP A 245 6.68 -19.22 24.15
C ASP A 245 7.32 -19.04 22.77
N GLU A 246 8.48 -18.39 22.76
CA GLU A 246 9.22 -18.12 21.53
C GLU A 246 9.64 -19.39 20.78
N THR A 247 9.96 -20.46 21.51
CA THR A 247 10.36 -21.74 20.92
C THR A 247 9.21 -22.36 20.13
N ALA A 248 8.00 -22.39 20.70
CA ALA A 248 6.82 -22.84 19.99
C ALA A 248 6.49 -21.92 18.80
N ALA A 249 6.61 -20.60 18.97
CA ALA A 249 6.36 -19.64 17.91
C ALA A 249 7.26 -19.90 16.69
N ARG A 250 8.57 -20.06 16.89
CA ARG A 250 9.53 -20.40 15.84
C ARG A 250 9.21 -21.76 15.19
N ARG A 251 8.81 -22.76 15.98
CA ARG A 251 8.38 -24.06 15.47
C ARG A 251 7.12 -23.94 14.58
N TYR A 252 6.11 -23.22 15.00
CA TYR A 252 4.89 -23.02 14.21
C TYR A 252 5.19 -22.23 12.93
N MET A 253 6.05 -21.23 13.00
CA MET A 253 6.53 -20.50 11.83
C MET A 253 7.25 -21.45 10.84
N ALA A 254 8.12 -22.35 11.34
CA ALA A 254 8.80 -23.34 10.51
C ALA A 254 7.82 -24.27 9.78
N LEU A 255 6.73 -24.64 10.46
CA LEU A 255 5.70 -25.53 9.92
C LEU A 255 4.77 -24.83 8.89
N THR A 256 4.91 -23.52 8.68
CA THR A 256 4.29 -22.84 7.53
C THR A 256 4.90 -23.28 6.20
N GLY A 257 6.08 -23.87 6.21
CA GLY A 257 6.79 -24.34 5.01
C GLY A 257 7.54 -23.24 4.25
N ALA A 258 7.40 -21.97 4.65
CA ALA A 258 7.97 -20.83 3.93
C ALA A 258 9.51 -20.87 3.81
N GLY A 259 10.21 -21.50 4.78
CA GLY A 259 11.67 -21.66 4.75
C GLY A 259 12.15 -22.91 3.98
N ARG A 260 11.27 -23.81 3.53
CA ARG A 260 11.64 -25.11 2.95
C ARG A 260 11.51 -25.19 1.43
N THR A 261 11.25 -24.11 0.77
CA THR A 261 11.12 -24.08 -0.69
C THR A 261 12.51 -24.02 -1.34
N GLU A 262 12.77 -24.82 -2.37
CA GLU A 262 14.02 -24.76 -3.15
C GLU A 262 14.28 -23.37 -3.75
N SER A 263 13.24 -22.61 -3.94
CA SER A 263 13.24 -21.21 -4.40
C SER A 263 12.96 -20.23 -3.28
N ALA A 264 13.42 -20.46 -2.06
CA ALA A 264 13.31 -19.53 -0.94
C ALA A 264 14.08 -18.24 -1.25
N ILE A 265 13.54 -17.45 -2.17
CA ILE A 265 14.03 -16.11 -2.49
C ILE A 265 13.19 -15.19 -1.66
N LEU A 266 13.86 -14.51 -0.74
CA LEU A 266 13.26 -13.43 0.02
C LEU A 266 12.75 -12.35 -0.94
N PRO A 267 11.47 -11.94 -0.87
CA PRO A 267 11.03 -10.77 -1.63
C PRO A 267 11.79 -9.55 -1.12
N ILE A 268 12.51 -8.88 -2.03
CA ILE A 268 13.37 -7.75 -1.69
C ILE A 268 12.50 -6.49 -1.55
N PRO A 269 12.45 -5.88 -0.36
CA PRO A 269 11.70 -4.66 -0.17
C PRO A 269 12.40 -3.48 -0.84
N LEU A 270 11.63 -2.66 -1.56
CA LEU A 270 12.07 -1.37 -2.08
C LEU A 270 11.75 -0.27 -1.07
N GLU A 271 10.49 -0.07 -0.77
CA GLU A 271 10.02 0.92 0.20
C GLU A 271 9.13 0.25 1.25
N THR A 272 9.40 0.54 2.51
CA THR A 272 8.64 0.04 3.65
C THR A 272 8.38 1.16 4.65
N PRO A 273 7.61 2.20 4.26
CA PRO A 273 7.32 3.31 5.14
C PRO A 273 6.58 2.82 6.40
N THR A 274 7.07 3.26 7.56
CA THR A 274 6.41 3.05 8.85
C THR A 274 5.68 4.32 9.27
N PRO A 275 4.55 4.22 10.00
CA PRO A 275 3.90 5.41 10.51
C PRO A 275 4.79 6.08 11.55
N PRO A 276 4.75 7.42 11.70
CA PRO A 276 5.48 8.08 12.76
C PRO A 276 4.82 7.83 14.12
N CYS A 277 5.62 7.85 15.16
CA CYS A 277 5.12 7.98 16.51
C CYS A 277 4.56 9.40 16.76
N GLY A 278 3.52 9.52 17.56
CA GLY A 278 2.85 10.79 17.85
C GLY A 278 1.61 10.59 18.71
N ALA A 279 0.61 11.43 18.53
CA ALA A 279 -0.62 11.40 19.34
C ALA A 279 -1.37 10.05 19.22
N ASP A 280 -1.36 9.46 18.03
CA ASP A 280 -2.12 8.24 17.72
C ASP A 280 -1.34 6.95 17.98
N LEU A 281 -0.02 7.00 18.00
CA LEU A 281 0.86 5.84 18.17
C LEU A 281 2.01 6.15 19.12
N SER A 282 2.22 5.26 20.10
CA SER A 282 3.39 5.30 20.99
C SER A 282 4.50 4.37 20.48
N PRO A 283 5.78 4.60 20.86
CA PRO A 283 6.87 3.70 20.53
C PRO A 283 6.68 2.25 20.98
N ALA A 284 5.82 2.01 21.97
CA ALA A 284 5.50 0.67 22.47
C ALA A 284 4.48 -0.06 21.58
N ASP A 285 3.69 0.69 20.79
CA ASP A 285 2.66 0.10 19.95
C ASP A 285 3.25 -0.74 18.82
N ALA A 286 2.66 -1.91 18.63
CA ALA A 286 3.06 -2.87 17.60
C ALA A 286 1.84 -3.50 16.94
N ALA A 287 1.97 -3.87 15.68
CA ALA A 287 0.96 -4.60 14.95
C ALA A 287 1.58 -5.73 14.10
N VAL A 288 0.79 -6.76 13.85
CA VAL A 288 1.04 -7.76 12.82
C VAL A 288 0.01 -7.58 11.72
N VAL A 289 0.49 -7.41 10.50
CA VAL A 289 -0.34 -7.19 9.31
C VAL A 289 -0.06 -8.30 8.29
N GLU A 290 -1.11 -8.84 7.72
CA GLU A 290 -1.04 -9.79 6.60
C GLU A 290 -1.15 -9.03 5.29
N LEU A 291 -0.25 -9.34 4.35
CA LEU A 291 -0.17 -8.69 3.05
C LEU A 291 -0.37 -9.72 1.94
N SER A 292 -1.14 -9.37 0.92
CA SER A 292 -1.03 -10.02 -0.38
C SER A 292 -0.11 -9.19 -1.26
N ILE A 293 1.01 -9.79 -1.71
CA ILE A 293 1.99 -9.12 -2.56
C ILE A 293 1.74 -9.55 -4.01
N LEU A 294 1.47 -8.58 -4.87
CA LEU A 294 1.17 -8.81 -6.28
C LEU A 294 2.44 -8.98 -7.12
N ASP A 295 2.34 -9.58 -8.30
CA ASP A 295 3.45 -9.85 -9.23
C ASP A 295 4.25 -8.61 -9.64
N ASP A 296 3.63 -7.45 -9.56
CA ASP A 296 4.21 -6.16 -9.87
C ASP A 296 4.94 -5.50 -8.68
N GLY A 297 5.01 -6.20 -7.54
CA GLY A 297 5.67 -5.73 -6.32
C GLY A 297 4.84 -4.78 -5.46
N THR A 298 3.58 -4.57 -5.76
CA THR A 298 2.67 -3.77 -4.93
C THR A 298 1.89 -4.64 -3.94
N VAL A 299 1.27 -4.01 -2.94
CA VAL A 299 0.37 -4.68 -1.99
C VAL A 299 -1.05 -4.65 -2.52
N GLY A 300 -1.60 -5.81 -2.83
CA GLY A 300 -3.00 -5.97 -3.23
C GLY A 300 -3.95 -5.77 -2.05
N GLN A 301 -3.64 -6.36 -0.90
CA GLN A 301 -4.45 -6.27 0.32
C GLN A 301 -3.55 -6.19 1.55
N ALA A 302 -3.97 -5.44 2.57
CA ALA A 302 -3.34 -5.39 3.88
C ALA A 302 -4.41 -5.62 4.95
N ILE A 303 -4.28 -6.70 5.71
CA ILE A 303 -5.24 -7.11 6.73
C ILE A 303 -4.54 -7.04 8.09
N PRO A 304 -4.96 -6.18 9.02
CA PRO A 304 -4.44 -6.23 10.37
C PRO A 304 -4.90 -7.50 11.08
N ILE A 305 -3.97 -8.18 11.73
CA ILE A 305 -4.22 -9.43 12.46
C ILE A 305 -4.19 -9.20 13.96
N TYR A 306 -3.21 -8.43 14.43
CA TYR A 306 -2.99 -8.09 15.82
C TYR A 306 -2.56 -6.64 15.96
N SER A 307 -3.01 -5.99 17.01
CA SER A 307 -2.52 -4.69 17.47
C SER A 307 -2.40 -4.69 18.98
N SER A 308 -1.26 -4.24 19.50
CA SER A 308 -1.06 -4.09 20.94
C SER A 308 -1.93 -2.99 21.57
N ARG A 309 -2.45 -2.09 20.73
CA ARG A 309 -3.34 -0.99 21.12
C ARG A 309 -4.68 -1.14 20.42
N PRO A 310 -5.81 -1.13 21.14
CA PRO A 310 -7.14 -1.13 20.54
C PRO A 310 -7.42 0.16 19.76
N GLY A 311 -8.44 0.13 18.90
CA GLY A 311 -8.90 1.27 18.11
C GLY A 311 -8.20 1.39 16.77
N ASP A 312 -7.98 2.63 16.29
CA ASP A 312 -7.48 2.91 14.95
C ASP A 312 -6.01 2.55 14.70
N ALA A 313 -5.24 2.22 15.75
CA ALA A 313 -3.82 1.90 15.63
C ALA A 313 -3.57 0.78 14.60
N ALA A 314 -4.37 -0.29 14.64
CA ALA A 314 -4.28 -1.40 13.68
C ALA A 314 -4.44 -0.93 12.22
N LEU A 315 -5.38 -0.02 11.97
CA LEU A 315 -5.66 0.53 10.64
C LEU A 315 -4.57 1.49 10.18
N ILE A 316 -3.98 2.28 11.09
CA ILE A 316 -2.82 3.14 10.79
C ILE A 316 -1.65 2.29 10.30
N PHE A 317 -1.34 1.20 10.99
CA PHE A 317 -0.29 0.25 10.58
C PHE A 317 -0.62 -0.44 9.25
N ALA A 318 -1.86 -0.90 9.06
CA ALA A 318 -2.28 -1.54 7.81
C ALA A 318 -2.21 -0.58 6.61
N ARG A 319 -2.62 0.70 6.78
CA ARG A 319 -2.50 1.73 5.74
C ARG A 319 -1.03 2.03 5.40
N ALA A 320 -0.14 2.01 6.38
CA ALA A 320 1.29 2.15 6.13
C ALA A 320 1.83 0.96 5.33
N ALA A 321 1.50 -0.27 5.75
CA ALA A 321 1.91 -1.50 5.07
C ALA A 321 1.31 -1.64 3.66
N LYS A 322 0.11 -1.10 3.41
CA LYS A 322 -0.51 -1.06 2.08
C LYS A 322 0.32 -0.29 1.04
N ARG A 323 1.17 0.62 1.48
CA ARG A 323 2.07 1.42 0.63
C ARG A 323 3.45 0.79 0.43
N TRP A 324 3.71 -0.39 1.02
CA TRP A 324 4.97 -1.07 0.84
C TRP A 324 5.13 -1.57 -0.59
N THR A 325 6.36 -1.61 -1.06
CA THR A 325 6.70 -2.08 -2.40
C THR A 325 7.90 -3.00 -2.35
N TRP A 326 7.95 -3.94 -3.28
CA TRP A 326 9.03 -4.89 -3.44
C TRP A 326 9.53 -4.91 -4.88
N THR A 327 10.74 -5.38 -5.07
CA THR A 327 11.29 -5.63 -6.40
C THR A 327 10.45 -6.70 -7.11
N PRO A 328 9.78 -6.39 -8.25
CA PRO A 328 8.88 -7.33 -8.94
C PRO A 328 9.54 -8.66 -9.30
N GLN A 329 10.83 -8.63 -9.69
CA GLN A 329 11.57 -9.84 -10.01
C GLN A 329 11.71 -10.76 -8.80
N SER A 330 12.03 -10.22 -7.61
CA SER A 330 12.14 -11.02 -6.38
C SER A 330 10.80 -11.59 -5.94
N VAL A 331 9.71 -10.82 -6.12
CA VAL A 331 8.35 -11.27 -5.79
C VAL A 331 7.92 -12.45 -6.66
N ARG A 332 8.15 -12.35 -7.98
CA ARG A 332 7.80 -13.44 -8.91
C ARG A 332 8.58 -14.73 -8.67
N ALA A 333 9.73 -14.64 -8.05
CA ALA A 333 10.52 -15.81 -7.65
C ALA A 333 9.98 -16.53 -6.41
N VAL A 334 9.11 -15.85 -5.61
CA VAL A 334 8.44 -16.45 -4.46
C VAL A 334 7.19 -17.20 -4.91
N GLN A 335 6.95 -18.39 -4.36
CA GLN A 335 5.73 -19.14 -4.66
C GLN A 335 4.48 -18.34 -4.32
N PRO A 336 3.44 -18.35 -5.18
CA PRO A 336 2.22 -17.56 -5.00
C PRO A 336 1.55 -17.73 -3.62
N LEU A 337 1.58 -18.93 -3.05
CA LEU A 337 1.03 -19.25 -1.74
C LEU A 337 1.63 -18.33 -0.65
N PHE A 338 2.96 -18.21 -0.58
CA PHE A 338 3.63 -17.46 0.50
C PHE A 338 3.54 -15.94 0.34
N ARG A 339 3.35 -15.44 -0.87
CA ARG A 339 3.15 -14.01 -1.11
C ARG A 339 1.68 -13.57 -1.01
N ALA A 340 0.74 -14.53 -1.06
CA ALA A 340 -0.68 -14.23 -0.85
C ALA A 340 -1.01 -13.88 0.60
N VAL A 341 -0.23 -14.39 1.58
CA VAL A 341 -0.44 -14.20 3.03
C VAL A 341 0.89 -13.92 3.75
N ALA A 342 1.67 -12.99 3.23
CA ALA A 342 2.92 -12.56 3.87
C ALA A 342 2.61 -11.82 5.18
N ARG A 343 3.22 -12.25 6.30
CA ARG A 343 3.05 -11.58 7.60
C ARG A 343 4.22 -10.66 7.89
N VAL A 344 3.89 -9.43 8.29
CA VAL A 344 4.87 -8.43 8.68
C VAL A 344 4.55 -7.87 10.06
N GLN A 345 5.59 -7.56 10.81
CA GLN A 345 5.49 -6.81 12.06
C GLN A 345 5.77 -5.34 11.77
N LEU A 346 5.01 -4.43 12.41
CA LEU A 346 5.24 -2.99 12.34
C LEU A 346 5.19 -2.36 13.73
N ARG A 347 6.00 -1.30 13.89
CA ARG A 347 5.91 -0.30 14.96
C ARG A 347 5.98 1.08 14.33
N CYS A 348 5.62 2.11 15.07
CA CYS A 348 5.82 3.48 14.62
C CYS A 348 7.31 3.83 14.66
N SER A 349 7.79 4.71 13.78
CA SER A 349 9.15 5.26 13.83
C SER A 349 9.16 6.54 14.66
N ALA A 350 10.14 6.64 15.56
CA ALA A 350 10.42 7.87 16.30
C ALA A 350 11.38 8.78 15.54
N SER A 351 11.89 8.34 14.38
CA SER A 351 12.70 9.20 13.52
C SER A 351 11.91 10.46 13.16
N PRO A 352 12.50 11.64 13.32
CA PRO A 352 11.85 12.89 12.99
C PRO A 352 11.42 12.89 11.52
N ARG A 353 10.22 13.42 11.25
CA ARG A 353 9.80 13.71 9.88
C ARG A 353 10.54 14.94 9.36
N SER A 354 10.87 14.94 8.08
CA SER A 354 11.36 16.14 7.40
C SER A 354 10.30 17.26 7.42
N HIS A 355 10.73 18.51 7.20
CA HIS A 355 9.85 19.71 7.12
C HIS A 355 8.74 19.65 6.06
N VAL A 356 8.54 18.52 5.42
CA VAL A 356 7.50 18.22 4.45
C VAL A 356 6.11 18.53 5.01
N ASP A 357 5.87 18.33 6.31
CA ASP A 357 4.52 18.42 6.91
C ASP A 357 3.87 19.82 6.89
N LEU A 358 4.65 20.90 7.05
CA LEU A 358 4.11 22.28 6.96
C LEU A 358 3.85 22.73 5.52
N ARG A 359 4.64 22.20 4.58
CA ARG A 359 4.46 22.42 3.14
C ARG A 359 3.31 21.59 2.58
N ASP A 360 2.97 20.48 3.21
CA ASP A 360 1.84 19.66 2.82
C ASP A 360 0.52 20.43 2.93
N GLN A 361 0.34 21.30 3.92
CA GLN A 361 -0.85 22.16 4.02
C GLN A 361 -1.01 23.15 2.85
N GLU A 362 0.09 23.68 2.31
CA GLU A 362 0.06 24.54 1.13
C GLU A 362 -0.28 23.74 -0.13
N ILE A 363 0.31 22.55 -0.25
CA ILE A 363 0.03 21.61 -1.33
C ILE A 363 -1.42 21.12 -1.26
N GLU A 364 -1.91 20.76 -0.10
CA GLU A 364 -3.30 20.35 0.12
C GLU A 364 -4.29 21.44 -0.23
N ARG A 365 -4.05 22.69 0.21
CA ARG A 365 -4.89 23.82 -0.17
C ARG A 365 -4.88 24.08 -1.67
N TRP A 366 -3.71 24.02 -2.31
CA TRP A 366 -3.56 24.20 -3.76
C TRP A 366 -4.29 23.10 -4.54
N SER A 367 -4.18 21.85 -4.13
CA SER A 367 -4.82 20.72 -4.79
C SER A 367 -6.34 20.73 -4.58
N ALA A 368 -6.81 20.99 -3.35
CA ALA A 368 -8.23 21.09 -3.03
C ALA A 368 -8.95 22.19 -3.83
N GLN A 369 -8.32 23.36 -4.00
CA GLN A 369 -8.87 24.46 -4.82
C GLN A 369 -9.07 24.07 -6.29
N ARG A 370 -8.41 23.01 -6.77
CA ARG A 370 -8.47 22.52 -8.15
C ARG A 370 -9.20 21.18 -8.29
N GLY A 371 -9.76 20.68 -7.21
CA GLY A 371 -10.42 19.37 -7.18
C GLY A 371 -9.45 18.22 -7.48
N ILE A 372 -8.17 18.34 -7.06
CA ILE A 372 -7.15 17.32 -7.25
C ILE A 372 -6.99 16.56 -5.95
N ASP A 373 -7.22 15.25 -5.98
CA ASP A 373 -6.84 14.36 -4.89
C ASP A 373 -5.42 13.85 -5.16
N LEU A 374 -4.45 14.36 -4.41
CA LEU A 374 -3.04 13.95 -4.50
C LEU A 374 -2.73 12.68 -3.70
N ALA A 375 -3.73 12.04 -3.09
CA ALA A 375 -3.52 10.77 -2.41
C ALA A 375 -2.92 9.72 -3.37
N PRO A 376 -1.92 8.95 -2.93
CA PRO A 376 -1.30 7.95 -3.78
C PRO A 376 -2.33 6.92 -4.28
N LEU A 377 -2.37 6.70 -5.60
CA LEU A 377 -3.18 5.65 -6.23
C LEU A 377 -2.53 4.28 -6.02
N THR A 378 -2.43 3.86 -4.75
CA THR A 378 -1.77 2.62 -4.34
C THR A 378 -2.59 1.37 -4.65
N GLY A 379 -1.93 0.23 -4.84
CA GLY A 379 -2.59 -1.07 -5.07
C GLY A 379 -3.25 -1.20 -6.45
N ARG A 380 -2.86 -0.38 -7.42
CA ARG A 380 -3.31 -0.45 -8.80
C ARG A 380 -2.17 -0.92 -9.69
N THR A 381 -2.47 -1.73 -10.69
CA THR A 381 -1.49 -2.16 -11.70
C THR A 381 -1.10 -1.01 -12.63
N VAL A 382 0.07 -1.10 -13.26
CA VAL A 382 0.51 -0.16 -14.30
C VAL A 382 -0.55 0.00 -15.39
N GLN A 383 -1.20 -1.10 -15.82
CA GLN A 383 -2.24 -1.07 -16.82
C GLN A 383 -3.47 -0.25 -16.36
N ALA A 384 -3.91 -0.43 -15.12
CA ALA A 384 -5.02 0.33 -14.55
C ALA A 384 -4.69 1.83 -14.45
N LEU A 385 -3.49 2.18 -14.01
CA LEU A 385 -3.03 3.58 -13.95
C LEU A 385 -2.94 4.22 -15.33
N ARG A 386 -2.45 3.49 -16.35
CA ARG A 386 -2.42 3.97 -17.75
C ARG A 386 -3.83 4.18 -18.29
N ALA A 387 -4.78 3.30 -17.98
CA ALA A 387 -6.17 3.45 -18.39
C ALA A 387 -6.82 4.69 -17.74
N ILE A 388 -6.54 4.95 -16.46
CA ILE A 388 -6.99 6.16 -15.76
C ILE A 388 -6.40 7.40 -16.44
N LEU A 389 -5.08 7.41 -16.66
CA LEU A 389 -4.40 8.54 -17.32
C LEU A 389 -5.00 8.83 -18.68
N SER A 390 -5.13 7.83 -19.57
CA SER A 390 -5.69 8.00 -20.91
C SER A 390 -7.12 8.53 -20.91
N ARG A 391 -7.96 8.04 -19.99
CA ARG A 391 -9.34 8.50 -19.84
C ARG A 391 -9.41 9.98 -19.40
N GLU A 392 -8.60 10.34 -18.39
CA GLU A 392 -8.57 11.71 -17.89
C GLU A 392 -7.94 12.67 -18.91
N GLU A 393 -6.93 12.24 -19.68
CA GLU A 393 -6.36 13.01 -20.79
C GLU A 393 -7.38 13.30 -21.88
N ALA A 394 -8.15 12.30 -22.29
CA ALA A 394 -9.20 12.46 -23.30
C ALA A 394 -10.29 13.44 -22.82
N ARG A 395 -10.56 13.49 -21.52
CA ARG A 395 -11.58 14.34 -20.91
C ARG A 395 -11.11 15.77 -20.65
N LEU A 396 -9.86 15.96 -20.19
CA LEU A 396 -9.36 17.22 -19.64
C LEU A 396 -8.25 17.87 -20.46
N GLY A 397 -7.65 17.11 -21.38
CA GLY A 397 -6.47 17.50 -22.14
C GLY A 397 -5.15 17.16 -21.44
N ALA A 398 -4.08 17.08 -22.22
CA ALA A 398 -2.77 16.54 -21.82
C ALA A 398 -2.00 17.35 -20.78
N SER A 399 -2.41 18.58 -20.51
CA SER A 399 -1.75 19.50 -19.54
C SER A 399 -2.59 19.77 -18.29
N ALA A 400 -3.70 19.05 -18.10
CA ALA A 400 -4.59 19.27 -16.96
C ALA A 400 -3.92 18.84 -15.64
N PRO A 401 -3.99 19.69 -14.58
CA PRO A 401 -3.38 19.36 -13.29
C PRO A 401 -4.00 18.12 -12.61
N GLN A 402 -5.23 17.77 -12.96
CA GLN A 402 -5.92 16.56 -12.50
C GLN A 402 -5.25 15.24 -12.97
N LEU A 403 -4.30 15.31 -13.91
CA LEU A 403 -3.50 14.15 -14.33
C LEU A 403 -2.38 13.81 -13.34
N LEU A 404 -2.01 14.72 -12.45
CA LEU A 404 -0.89 14.53 -11.51
C LEU A 404 -0.99 13.27 -10.65
N PRO A 405 -2.15 12.88 -10.08
CA PRO A 405 -2.27 11.65 -9.31
C PRO A 405 -1.94 10.39 -10.11
N ALA A 406 -2.39 10.31 -11.37
CA ALA A 406 -2.11 9.17 -12.23
C ALA A 406 -0.65 9.14 -12.71
N LEU A 407 -0.09 10.30 -13.05
CA LEU A 407 1.31 10.43 -13.47
C LEU A 407 2.27 10.09 -12.33
N THR A 408 2.02 10.60 -11.13
CA THR A 408 2.84 10.31 -9.94
C THR A 408 2.65 8.88 -9.45
N GLY A 409 1.43 8.34 -9.54
CA GLY A 409 1.16 6.93 -9.28
C GLY A 409 1.91 5.99 -10.23
N LEU A 410 1.98 6.34 -11.52
CA LEU A 410 2.79 5.60 -12.50
C LEU A 410 4.28 5.72 -12.18
N SER A 411 4.79 6.95 -11.97
CA SER A 411 6.22 7.17 -11.76
C SER A 411 6.78 6.46 -10.52
N SER A 412 5.98 6.28 -9.49
CA SER A 412 6.36 5.58 -8.26
C SER A 412 6.06 4.08 -8.30
N HIS A 413 5.47 3.56 -9.40
CA HIS A 413 5.10 2.16 -9.48
C HIS A 413 6.34 1.27 -9.68
N PRO A 414 6.57 0.24 -8.83
CA PRO A 414 7.80 -0.55 -8.85
C PRO A 414 8.01 -1.36 -10.14
N ALA A 415 6.93 -1.65 -10.89
CA ALA A 415 7.00 -2.35 -12.17
C ALA A 415 7.16 -1.42 -13.38
N LEU A 416 7.17 -0.09 -13.19
CA LEU A 416 7.42 0.82 -14.31
C LEU A 416 8.92 0.93 -14.58
N PRO A 417 9.39 0.81 -15.84
CA PRO A 417 10.79 0.99 -16.18
C PRO A 417 11.30 2.38 -15.75
N PRO A 418 12.55 2.50 -15.26
CA PRO A 418 13.09 3.77 -14.78
C PRO A 418 13.03 4.91 -15.81
N ALA A 419 13.24 4.62 -17.08
CA ALA A 419 13.14 5.61 -18.16
C ALA A 419 11.71 6.16 -18.33
N GLU A 420 10.70 5.30 -18.22
CA GLU A 420 9.29 5.73 -18.26
C GLU A 420 8.92 6.49 -16.98
N SER A 421 9.43 6.06 -15.80
CA SER A 421 9.24 6.78 -14.55
C SER A 421 9.79 8.21 -14.63
N ALA A 422 11.02 8.38 -15.13
CA ALA A 422 11.61 9.70 -15.36
C ALA A 422 10.77 10.56 -16.33
N GLN A 423 10.24 9.96 -17.41
CA GLN A 423 9.36 10.66 -18.35
C GLN A 423 8.05 11.14 -17.68
N MET A 424 7.42 10.28 -16.84
CA MET A 424 6.20 10.66 -16.11
C MET A 424 6.49 11.78 -15.12
N LEU A 425 7.64 11.76 -14.43
CA LEU A 425 8.07 12.82 -13.51
C LEU A 425 8.35 14.14 -14.21
N ARG A 426 9.07 14.13 -15.34
CA ARG A 426 9.28 15.35 -16.14
C ARG A 426 7.96 15.97 -16.59
N ARG A 427 7.03 15.14 -17.04
CA ARG A 427 5.69 15.58 -17.41
C ARG A 427 4.93 16.17 -16.20
N SER A 428 4.99 15.51 -15.05
CA SER A 428 4.39 15.99 -13.80
C SER A 428 4.94 17.35 -13.38
N ILE A 429 6.25 17.55 -13.48
CA ILE A 429 6.94 18.82 -13.20
C ILE A 429 6.44 19.91 -14.15
N ALA A 430 6.34 19.63 -15.44
CA ALA A 430 5.87 20.60 -16.42
C ALA A 430 4.41 21.03 -16.15
N ILE A 431 3.52 20.08 -15.86
CA ILE A 431 2.12 20.35 -15.51
C ILE A 431 2.03 21.12 -14.19
N ALA A 432 2.74 20.69 -13.14
CA ALA A 432 2.72 21.34 -11.83
C ALA A 432 3.24 22.80 -11.92
N SER A 433 4.34 23.02 -12.65
CA SER A 433 4.90 24.35 -12.87
C SER A 433 3.95 25.25 -13.66
N GLY A 434 3.35 24.73 -14.74
CA GLY A 434 2.35 25.44 -15.53
C GLY A 434 1.08 25.80 -14.73
N ALA A 435 0.68 24.93 -13.81
CA ALA A 435 -0.46 25.14 -12.91
C ALA A 435 -0.11 25.99 -11.68
N ARG A 436 1.12 26.53 -11.60
CA ARG A 436 1.63 27.31 -10.45
C ARG A 436 1.45 26.56 -9.13
N ALA A 437 1.87 25.29 -9.11
CA ALA A 437 1.92 24.50 -7.90
C ALA A 437 2.93 25.09 -6.89
N PRO A 438 2.75 24.86 -5.58
CA PRO A 438 3.72 25.26 -4.57
C PRO A 438 5.13 24.75 -4.91
N ALA A 439 6.13 25.59 -4.70
CA ALA A 439 7.53 25.25 -5.03
C ALA A 439 8.00 23.97 -4.33
N GLY A 440 7.53 23.69 -3.11
CA GLY A 440 7.78 22.44 -2.39
C GLY A 440 7.26 21.19 -3.10
N TYR A 441 6.12 21.28 -3.80
CA TYR A 441 5.60 20.14 -4.58
C TYR A 441 6.48 19.87 -5.81
N VAL A 442 6.87 20.93 -6.54
CA VAL A 442 7.79 20.81 -7.69
C VAL A 442 9.15 20.28 -7.25
N ALA A 443 9.68 20.73 -6.11
CA ALA A 443 10.92 20.24 -5.53
C ALA A 443 10.83 18.73 -5.21
N ARG A 444 9.72 18.27 -4.63
CA ARG A 444 9.47 16.83 -4.37
C ARG A 444 9.53 15.99 -5.64
N LEU A 445 8.91 16.45 -6.72
CA LEU A 445 8.95 15.76 -8.02
C LEU A 445 10.38 15.75 -8.61
N ALA A 446 11.11 16.86 -8.50
CA ALA A 446 12.49 16.97 -8.97
C ALA A 446 13.44 16.06 -8.19
N LEU A 447 13.26 15.93 -6.88
CA LEU A 447 14.03 15.00 -6.03
C LEU A 447 13.75 13.53 -6.37
N GLN A 448 12.54 13.19 -6.81
CA GLN A 448 12.23 11.84 -7.34
C GLN A 448 12.80 11.62 -8.74
N LEU A 449 12.92 12.66 -9.54
CA LEU A 449 13.44 12.58 -10.91
C LEU A 449 14.92 12.21 -10.93
N ALA A 450 15.73 12.75 -10.01
CA ALA A 450 17.19 12.50 -9.97
C ALA A 450 17.55 11.00 -9.90
N PRO A 451 17.03 10.20 -8.94
CA PRO A 451 17.30 8.76 -8.89
C PRO A 451 16.65 8.00 -10.06
N ALA A 452 15.51 8.45 -10.59
CA ALA A 452 14.86 7.80 -11.73
C ALA A 452 15.72 7.92 -13.01
N GLU A 453 16.25 9.10 -13.29
CA GLU A 453 17.16 9.31 -14.42
C GLU A 453 18.50 8.60 -14.25
N HIS A 454 19.02 8.59 -13.02
CA HIS A 454 20.23 7.86 -12.68
C HIS A 454 20.08 6.36 -12.97
N SER A 455 18.96 5.76 -12.53
CA SER A 455 18.63 4.36 -12.77
C SER A 455 18.35 4.07 -14.26
N ALA A 456 17.69 5.00 -14.97
CA ALA A 456 17.43 4.89 -16.39
C ALA A 456 18.71 4.85 -17.23
N ALA A 457 19.76 5.55 -16.78
CA ALA A 457 21.08 5.52 -17.39
C ALA A 457 21.91 4.28 -17.03
N ALA A 458 21.33 3.31 -16.30
CA ALA A 458 22.00 2.10 -15.80
C ALA A 458 23.31 2.40 -15.03
N ARG A 459 23.38 3.54 -14.32
CA ARG A 459 24.53 3.94 -13.54
C ARG A 459 24.57 3.16 -12.22
N ASP A 460 25.78 2.96 -11.72
CA ASP A 460 25.99 2.33 -10.42
C ASP A 460 25.33 3.17 -9.32
N HIS A 461 24.54 2.53 -8.43
CA HIS A 461 23.94 3.15 -7.25
C HIS A 461 24.96 3.71 -6.23
N ALA A 462 26.23 3.34 -6.37
CA ALA A 462 27.32 3.95 -5.61
C ALA A 462 27.69 5.35 -6.10
N THR A 463 27.30 5.74 -7.32
CA THR A 463 27.58 7.07 -7.88
C THR A 463 26.44 8.04 -7.58
N ILE A 464 26.78 9.33 -7.47
CA ILE A 464 25.82 10.38 -7.16
C ILE A 464 24.84 10.59 -8.33
N PRO A 465 23.51 10.69 -8.08
CA PRO A 465 22.57 11.18 -9.08
C PRO A 465 22.94 12.60 -9.54
N ASP A 466 22.62 12.94 -10.77
CA ASP A 466 23.00 14.24 -11.35
C ASP A 466 22.11 15.39 -10.85
N PHE A 467 22.14 15.65 -9.55
CA PHE A 467 21.45 16.78 -8.94
C PHE A 467 21.90 18.13 -9.51
N ALA A 468 23.18 18.24 -9.91
CA ALA A 468 23.73 19.49 -10.45
C ALA A 468 23.18 19.77 -11.84
N GLY A 469 23.12 18.77 -12.71
CA GLY A 469 22.51 18.88 -14.04
C GLY A 469 21.03 19.23 -13.96
N LEU A 470 20.30 18.61 -13.03
CA LEU A 470 18.90 18.95 -12.79
C LEU A 470 18.70 20.37 -12.26
N ALA A 471 19.58 20.86 -11.38
CA ALA A 471 19.52 22.25 -10.90
C ALA A 471 19.78 23.28 -12.03
N ALA A 472 20.48 22.88 -13.09
CA ALA A 472 20.70 23.68 -14.29
C ALA A 472 19.65 23.48 -15.38
N ASP A 473 18.75 22.49 -15.25
CA ASP A 473 17.73 22.14 -16.22
C ASP A 473 16.80 23.34 -16.50
N PRO A 474 16.55 23.72 -17.76
CA PRO A 474 15.65 24.82 -18.12
C PRO A 474 14.26 24.76 -17.49
N LEU A 475 13.74 23.58 -17.20
CA LEU A 475 12.45 23.38 -16.57
C LEU A 475 12.47 23.71 -15.05
N LEU A 476 13.62 23.62 -14.41
CA LEU A 476 13.77 23.72 -12.94
C LEU A 476 14.54 24.98 -12.48
N ARG A 477 15.55 25.42 -13.25
CA ARG A 477 16.46 26.51 -12.88
C ARG A 477 15.81 27.84 -12.55
N GLY A 478 14.60 28.09 -13.06
CA GLY A 478 13.83 29.29 -12.78
C GLY A 478 13.18 29.31 -11.40
N ASN A 479 13.24 28.22 -10.64
CA ASN A 479 12.67 28.13 -9.30
C ASN A 479 13.79 27.94 -8.27
N SER A 480 14.17 29.03 -7.59
CA SER A 480 15.28 29.05 -6.61
C SER A 480 15.08 28.03 -5.45
N HIS A 481 13.85 27.80 -5.02
CA HIS A 481 13.54 26.80 -4.01
C HIS A 481 13.86 25.36 -4.49
N VAL A 482 13.50 25.05 -5.74
CA VAL A 482 13.79 23.73 -6.34
C VAL A 482 15.30 23.53 -6.51
N VAL A 483 16.01 24.57 -7.00
CA VAL A 483 17.47 24.56 -7.13
C VAL A 483 18.13 24.33 -5.78
N ALA A 484 17.69 25.05 -4.73
CA ALA A 484 18.20 24.89 -3.37
C ALA A 484 17.95 23.46 -2.82
N ALA A 485 16.75 22.90 -3.06
CA ALA A 485 16.42 21.54 -2.64
C ALA A 485 17.29 20.47 -3.32
N LEU A 486 17.57 20.62 -4.61
CA LEU A 486 18.46 19.71 -5.36
C LEU A 486 19.92 19.80 -4.87
N ARG A 487 20.41 21.02 -4.59
CA ARG A 487 21.74 21.22 -4.02
C ARG A 487 21.85 20.63 -2.60
N LEU A 488 20.80 20.78 -1.79
CA LEU A 488 20.75 20.19 -0.45
C LEU A 488 20.78 18.66 -0.53
N ALA A 489 20.01 18.05 -1.40
CA ALA A 489 20.04 16.59 -1.62
C ALA A 489 21.42 16.10 -2.09
N ARG A 490 22.12 16.89 -2.91
CA ARG A 490 23.51 16.61 -3.27
C ARG A 490 24.41 16.65 -2.05
N ALA A 491 24.29 17.68 -1.21
CA ALA A 491 25.10 17.82 0.00
C ALA A 491 24.84 16.69 1.01
N GLU A 492 23.59 16.29 1.20
CA GLU A 492 23.19 15.15 2.04
C GLU A 492 23.80 13.84 1.53
N TRP A 493 23.73 13.58 0.22
CA TRP A 493 24.34 12.41 -0.38
C TRP A 493 25.86 12.38 -0.19
N LEU A 494 26.54 13.51 -0.42
CA LEU A 494 27.98 13.64 -0.21
C LEU A 494 28.35 13.37 1.26
N PHE A 495 27.58 13.93 2.18
CA PHE A 495 27.78 13.67 3.61
C PHE A 495 27.60 12.18 3.95
N GLU A 496 26.55 11.53 3.48
CA GLU A 496 26.31 10.10 3.74
C GLU A 496 27.44 9.20 3.22
N LYS A 497 28.08 9.58 2.13
CA LYS A 497 29.22 8.86 1.55
C LYS A 497 30.57 9.22 2.16
N GLY A 498 30.63 10.14 3.12
CA GLY A 498 31.86 10.54 3.79
C GLY A 498 32.70 11.57 3.01
N HIS A 499 32.13 12.22 2.00
CA HIS A 499 32.74 13.29 1.23
C HIS A 499 32.55 14.65 1.92
N ASP A 500 33.01 14.77 3.17
CA ASP A 500 32.72 15.90 4.06
C ASP A 500 33.16 17.27 3.52
N SER A 501 34.29 17.33 2.83
CA SER A 501 34.76 18.59 2.24
C SER A 501 33.86 19.07 1.11
N GLU A 502 33.40 18.15 0.26
CA GLU A 502 32.50 18.46 -0.85
C GLU A 502 31.09 18.78 -0.33
N ALA A 503 30.64 18.10 0.73
CA ALA A 503 29.37 18.41 1.39
C ALA A 503 29.38 19.83 1.97
N ALA A 504 30.49 20.24 2.65
CA ALA A 504 30.64 21.60 3.16
C ALA A 504 30.64 22.65 2.06
N ALA A 505 31.33 22.39 0.95
CA ALA A 505 31.30 23.28 -0.21
C ALA A 505 29.89 23.43 -0.79
N ALA A 506 29.15 22.34 -0.94
CA ALA A 506 27.76 22.37 -1.42
C ALA A 506 26.83 23.14 -0.46
N ILE A 507 27.01 23.01 0.86
CA ILE A 507 26.27 23.80 1.86
C ILE A 507 26.60 25.29 1.71
N ALA A 508 27.89 25.63 1.54
CA ALA A 508 28.30 27.03 1.36
C ALA A 508 27.68 27.65 0.09
N GLU A 509 27.61 26.89 -1.01
CA GLU A 509 26.92 27.32 -2.24
C GLU A 509 25.45 27.60 -2.00
N ILE A 510 24.76 26.77 -1.19
CA ILE A 510 23.35 26.98 -0.84
C ILE A 510 23.21 28.27 -0.02
N ARG A 511 24.04 28.45 0.99
CA ARG A 511 24.00 29.64 1.86
C ARG A 511 24.34 30.94 1.15
N ALA A 512 25.09 30.86 0.05
CA ALA A 512 25.42 32.02 -0.80
C ALA A 512 24.27 32.43 -1.75
N MET A 513 23.18 31.66 -1.83
CA MET A 513 22.04 31.98 -2.67
C MET A 513 21.27 33.19 -2.09
N PRO A 514 21.09 34.30 -2.85
CA PRO A 514 20.44 35.51 -2.33
C PRO A 514 19.01 35.29 -1.86
N GLU A 515 18.33 34.31 -2.44
CA GLU A 515 16.94 33.98 -2.14
C GLU A 515 16.79 33.18 -0.84
N LEU A 516 17.87 32.59 -0.30
CA LEU A 516 17.90 31.86 0.97
C LEU A 516 18.23 32.77 2.16
N ILE A 517 17.50 33.85 2.32
CA ILE A 517 17.65 34.74 3.48
C ILE A 517 17.10 34.04 4.74
N SER A 518 17.47 34.52 5.92
CA SER A 518 16.95 34.06 7.21
C SER A 518 15.42 34.04 7.21
N GLY A 519 14.84 32.85 7.22
CA GLY A 519 13.38 32.63 7.08
C GLY A 519 12.97 31.77 5.90
N HIS A 520 13.90 31.47 4.98
CA HIS A 520 13.59 30.55 3.88
C HIS A 520 13.20 29.15 4.42
N PRO A 521 12.19 28.49 3.86
CA PRO A 521 11.68 27.20 4.36
C PRO A 521 12.69 26.04 4.39
N LEU A 522 13.77 26.09 3.59
CA LEU A 522 14.83 25.08 3.57
C LEU A 522 15.98 25.37 4.55
N MET A 523 16.03 26.54 5.16
CA MET A 523 17.14 26.90 6.03
C MET A 523 17.30 25.97 7.25
N PRO A 524 16.22 25.52 7.91
CA PRO A 524 16.37 24.54 8.99
C PRO A 524 17.03 23.24 8.55
N GLU A 525 16.73 22.73 7.34
CA GLU A 525 17.33 21.49 6.81
C GLU A 525 18.82 21.71 6.47
N VAL A 526 19.17 22.86 5.94
CA VAL A 526 20.58 23.23 5.70
C VAL A 526 21.36 23.30 7.01
N LEU A 527 20.78 23.88 8.06
CA LEU A 527 21.39 23.97 9.39
C LEU A 527 21.48 22.60 10.06
N ASP A 528 20.47 21.72 9.91
CA ASP A 528 20.52 20.35 10.40
C ASP A 528 21.68 19.57 9.78
N LEU A 529 21.88 19.70 8.46
CA LEU A 529 23.01 19.07 7.77
C LEU A 529 24.37 19.66 8.22
N MET A 530 24.44 20.96 8.43
CA MET A 530 25.64 21.60 8.98
C MET A 530 25.99 21.07 10.39
N ILE A 531 24.99 20.98 11.26
CA ILE A 531 25.15 20.47 12.62
C ILE A 531 25.70 19.02 12.57
N ALA A 532 25.13 18.19 11.70
CA ALA A 532 25.59 16.81 11.54
C ALA A 532 27.02 16.72 10.97
N LEU A 533 27.34 17.51 9.96
CA LEU A 533 28.64 17.56 9.32
C LEU A 533 29.73 18.02 10.31
N GLU A 534 29.50 19.12 11.03
CA GLU A 534 30.48 19.63 11.98
C GLU A 534 30.65 18.70 13.20
N SER A 535 29.58 18.04 13.61
CA SER A 535 29.65 17.00 14.65
C SER A 535 30.50 15.81 14.22
N ALA A 536 30.34 15.34 12.99
CA ALA A 536 31.12 14.23 12.44
C ALA A 536 32.61 14.59 12.31
N ARG A 537 32.90 15.84 12.00
CA ARG A 537 34.29 16.39 11.98
C ARG A 537 34.87 16.58 13.37
N GLY A 538 34.05 16.47 14.43
CA GLY A 538 34.45 16.70 15.82
C GLY A 538 34.45 18.17 16.23
N ASP A 539 34.01 19.09 15.36
CA ASP A 539 33.90 20.52 15.69
C ASP A 539 32.58 20.83 16.41
N ARG A 540 32.57 20.57 17.70
CA ARG A 540 31.42 20.84 18.57
C ARG A 540 31.06 22.31 18.65
N GLN A 541 32.04 23.21 18.48
CA GLN A 541 31.80 24.65 18.56
C GLN A 541 31.03 25.13 17.31
N ALA A 542 31.45 24.71 16.12
CA ALA A 542 30.75 25.01 14.88
C ALA A 542 29.34 24.38 14.85
N ALA A 543 29.20 23.13 15.29
CA ALA A 543 27.89 22.48 15.43
C ALA A 543 26.94 23.25 16.37
N ALA A 544 27.43 23.68 17.54
CA ALA A 544 26.69 24.50 18.48
C ALA A 544 26.37 25.90 17.94
N ALA A 545 27.20 26.46 17.08
CA ALA A 545 26.93 27.73 16.42
C ALA A 545 25.78 27.60 15.40
N ALA A 546 25.80 26.56 14.58
CA ALA A 546 24.73 26.26 13.64
C ALA A 546 23.41 25.97 14.38
N TYR A 547 23.44 25.25 15.51
CA TYR A 547 22.28 25.01 16.36
C TYR A 547 21.70 26.31 16.93
N ARG A 548 22.54 27.26 17.37
CA ARG A 548 22.09 28.58 17.85
C ARG A 548 21.47 29.42 16.71
N GLU A 549 21.99 29.30 15.48
CA GLU A 549 21.41 29.96 14.31
C GLU A 549 20.01 29.42 13.97
N LEU A 550 19.74 28.15 14.29
CA LEU A 550 18.41 27.55 14.15
C LEU A 550 17.36 28.29 15.03
N GLY A 551 17.76 28.81 16.22
CA GLY A 551 16.92 29.56 17.14
C GLY A 551 15.77 28.72 17.72
N ASP A 552 14.58 29.31 17.85
CA ASP A 552 13.36 28.64 18.36
C ASP A 552 12.72 27.66 17.35
N ARG A 553 13.33 27.50 16.18
CA ARG A 553 12.82 26.51 15.20
C ARG A 553 13.09 25.11 15.72
N PRO A 554 12.14 24.19 15.54
CA PRO A 554 12.35 22.82 16.03
C PRO A 554 13.52 22.18 15.31
N PHE A 555 14.54 21.78 16.07
CA PHE A 555 15.61 20.93 15.59
C PHE A 555 15.05 19.53 15.33
N ARG A 556 15.05 19.09 14.10
CA ARG A 556 14.34 17.89 13.68
C ARG A 556 15.23 16.68 13.45
N CYS A 557 16.57 16.87 13.52
CA CYS A 557 17.53 15.77 13.43
C CYS A 557 17.34 14.89 12.18
N ASN A 558 17.11 15.51 11.05
CA ASN A 558 16.82 14.78 9.80
C ASN A 558 18.01 13.99 9.25
N VAL A 559 19.22 14.37 9.66
CA VAL A 559 20.43 13.74 9.17
C VAL A 559 20.78 12.54 10.05
N GLN A 560 20.84 11.37 9.43
CA GLN A 560 21.12 10.12 10.14
C GLN A 560 22.61 10.01 10.50
N PRO A 561 22.96 9.51 11.72
CA PRO A 561 24.33 9.24 12.12
C PRO A 561 25.01 8.27 11.17
N ARG A 562 26.25 8.55 10.78
CA ARG A 562 27.04 7.66 9.92
C ARG A 562 27.64 6.50 10.74
N TRP A 563 27.80 5.35 10.07
CA TRP A 563 28.47 4.20 10.64
C TRP A 563 29.98 4.46 10.79
N ARG A 564 30.51 4.16 11.97
CA ARG A 564 31.92 4.00 12.21
C ARG A 564 32.33 2.54 12.18
N ARG A 565 31.52 1.66 12.77
CA ARG A 565 31.70 0.21 12.77
C ARG A 565 30.34 -0.47 12.90
N SER A 566 30.01 -1.36 11.99
CA SER A 566 28.90 -2.30 12.15
C SER A 566 29.39 -3.50 12.98
N ALA A 567 28.58 -3.94 13.94
CA ALA A 567 28.79 -5.17 14.67
C ALA A 567 27.82 -6.28 14.21
N ILE A 568 27.08 -6.04 13.13
CA ILE A 568 26.16 -7.03 12.55
C ILE A 568 26.94 -7.81 11.51
N ASP A 569 27.05 -9.10 11.70
CA ASP A 569 27.71 -10.02 10.77
C ASP A 569 26.95 -11.33 10.57
N GLN A 570 27.56 -12.30 9.87
CA GLN A 570 26.93 -13.59 9.60
C GLN A 570 26.82 -14.49 10.84
N GLU A 571 27.63 -14.28 11.87
CA GLU A 571 27.58 -15.06 13.11
C GLU A 571 26.35 -14.73 13.94
N ASP A 572 25.80 -13.53 13.76
CA ASP A 572 24.54 -13.09 14.38
C ASP A 572 23.30 -13.75 13.76
N TYR A 573 23.43 -14.58 12.72
CA TYR A 573 22.29 -15.24 12.10
C TYR A 573 21.61 -16.18 13.11
N PRO A 574 20.29 -16.02 13.39
CA PRO A 574 19.63 -16.86 14.39
C PRO A 574 19.68 -18.34 14.02
N ASN A 575 20.21 -19.18 14.91
CA ASN A 575 20.35 -20.62 14.68
C ASN A 575 19.04 -21.30 14.28
N ASP A 576 17.92 -20.89 14.90
CA ASP A 576 16.60 -21.44 14.54
C ASP A 576 16.18 -21.03 13.13
N ALA A 577 16.44 -19.79 12.72
CA ALA A 577 16.14 -19.34 11.37
C ALA A 577 16.98 -20.09 10.33
N SER A 578 18.28 -20.29 10.59
CA SER A 578 19.18 -21.07 9.76
C SER A 578 18.73 -22.53 9.64
N ARG A 579 18.43 -23.18 10.79
CA ARG A 579 17.97 -24.58 10.84
C ARG A 579 16.71 -24.82 10.00
N TRP A 580 15.80 -23.86 9.95
CA TRP A 580 14.52 -23.99 9.26
C TRP A 580 14.49 -23.31 7.90
N GLY A 581 15.63 -22.83 7.41
CA GLY A 581 15.76 -22.24 6.09
C GLY A 581 15.14 -20.86 5.91
N PHE A 582 14.84 -20.14 7.00
CA PHE A 582 14.23 -18.81 6.90
C PHE A 582 15.22 -17.72 6.55
N GLU A 583 14.96 -17.01 5.50
CA GLU A 583 15.52 -15.70 5.20
C GLU A 583 14.55 -14.59 5.61
N GLY A 584 15.05 -13.39 5.86
CA GLY A 584 14.20 -12.29 6.29
C GLY A 584 14.88 -10.93 6.17
N TRP A 585 14.09 -9.91 6.46
CA TRP A 585 14.61 -8.56 6.60
C TRP A 585 13.89 -7.86 7.76
N LEU A 586 14.56 -6.88 8.30
CA LEU A 586 13.95 -5.97 9.26
C LEU A 586 14.51 -4.56 9.10
N ALA A 587 13.76 -3.59 9.58
CA ALA A 587 14.20 -2.23 9.80
C ALA A 587 14.34 -2.01 11.31
N ALA A 588 15.56 -1.73 11.76
CA ALA A 588 15.86 -1.39 13.14
C ALA A 588 16.12 0.12 13.27
N GLU A 589 15.59 0.71 14.32
CA GLU A 589 15.79 2.12 14.67
C GLU A 589 16.67 2.20 15.91
N SER A 590 17.75 2.95 15.84
CA SER A 590 18.67 3.15 16.96
C SER A 590 18.81 4.63 17.28
N THR A 591 18.56 4.98 18.54
CA THR A 591 18.91 6.31 19.07
C THR A 591 20.37 6.31 19.47
N VAL A 592 21.17 7.24 18.94
CA VAL A 592 22.62 7.32 19.11
C VAL A 592 22.96 8.47 20.07
N GLY A 593 23.82 8.20 21.03
CA GLY A 593 24.31 9.21 21.96
C GLY A 593 25.39 10.10 21.34
N ALA A 594 25.72 11.21 22.00
CA ALA A 594 26.72 12.18 21.55
C ALA A 594 28.12 11.59 21.29
N ASN A 595 28.42 10.44 21.92
CA ASN A 595 29.67 9.70 21.75
C ASN A 595 29.62 8.63 20.65
N GLY A 596 28.53 8.58 19.86
CA GLY A 596 28.33 7.58 18.82
C GLY A 596 27.91 6.20 19.32
N VAL A 597 27.55 6.05 20.60
CA VAL A 597 27.08 4.79 21.19
C VAL A 597 25.57 4.71 21.12
N PRO A 598 24.98 3.60 20.63
CA PRO A 598 23.56 3.40 20.69
C PRO A 598 23.02 3.39 22.13
N ILE A 599 21.98 4.19 22.38
CA ILE A 599 21.32 4.29 23.68
C ILE A 599 20.10 3.35 23.74
N ARG A 600 19.36 3.28 22.65
CA ARG A 600 18.17 2.46 22.52
C ARG A 600 18.04 1.97 21.08
N THR A 601 17.80 0.67 20.94
CA THR A 601 17.55 0.04 19.64
C THR A 601 16.24 -0.72 19.69
N ARG A 602 15.50 -0.68 18.61
CA ARG A 602 14.24 -1.41 18.47
C ARG A 602 13.92 -1.72 17.00
N THR A 603 13.27 -2.83 16.76
CA THR A 603 12.73 -3.18 15.45
C THR A 603 11.46 -2.38 15.17
N VAL A 604 11.37 -1.74 14.00
CA VAL A 604 10.18 -0.96 13.57
C VAL A 604 9.40 -1.64 12.45
N ALA A 605 10.05 -2.51 11.67
CA ALA A 605 9.41 -3.38 10.70
C ALA A 605 10.19 -4.69 10.57
N ALA A 606 9.50 -5.82 10.38
CA ALA A 606 10.16 -7.11 10.20
C ALA A 606 9.33 -8.07 9.33
N TYR A 607 10.04 -8.88 8.53
CA TYR A 607 9.50 -10.00 7.77
C TYR A 607 10.49 -11.17 7.83
N PRO A 608 10.08 -12.38 8.25
CA PRO A 608 8.84 -12.64 8.99
C PRO A 608 8.81 -11.97 10.37
N PRO A 609 7.66 -11.87 11.03
CA PRO A 609 7.54 -11.26 12.35
C PRO A 609 8.42 -11.96 13.38
N PHE A 610 9.05 -11.21 14.28
CA PHE A 610 9.75 -11.64 15.51
C PHE A 610 11.04 -12.44 15.33
N LEU A 611 11.26 -13.09 14.20
CA LEU A 611 12.30 -14.10 14.02
C LEU A 611 13.73 -13.55 14.12
N PHE A 612 13.97 -12.35 13.61
CA PHE A 612 15.29 -11.73 13.52
C PHE A 612 15.49 -10.53 14.47
N ASN A 613 14.48 -10.19 15.27
CA ASN A 613 14.48 -8.96 16.05
C ASN A 613 15.63 -8.91 17.05
N GLU A 614 15.82 -9.96 17.87
CA GLU A 614 16.81 -10.01 18.92
C GLU A 614 18.24 -9.89 18.36
N ALA A 615 18.55 -10.67 17.32
CA ALA A 615 19.85 -10.64 16.65
C ALA A 615 20.19 -9.25 16.12
N ALA A 616 19.24 -8.62 15.41
CA ALA A 616 19.43 -7.28 14.87
C ALA A 616 19.55 -6.20 15.95
N GLU A 617 18.73 -6.26 17.00
CA GLU A 617 18.77 -5.28 18.09
C GLU A 617 20.06 -5.40 18.89
N THR A 618 20.60 -6.61 19.06
CA THR A 618 21.88 -6.85 19.71
C THR A 618 23.04 -6.31 18.85
N GLY A 619 23.13 -6.72 17.60
CA GLY A 619 24.18 -6.23 16.69
C GLY A 619 24.16 -4.71 16.53
N MET A 620 22.97 -4.09 16.49
CA MET A 620 22.85 -2.63 16.48
C MET A 620 23.38 -1.97 17.76
N ARG A 621 23.12 -2.55 18.94
CA ARG A 621 23.64 -2.03 20.23
C ARG A 621 25.16 -2.08 20.31
N ASP A 622 25.78 -3.09 19.73
CA ASP A 622 27.22 -3.29 19.72
C ASP A 622 27.94 -2.49 18.61
N SER A 623 27.19 -1.96 17.68
CA SER A 623 27.66 -1.10 16.62
C SER A 623 28.13 0.28 17.15
N ARG A 624 28.92 0.98 16.35
CA ARG A 624 29.42 2.33 16.70
C ARG A 624 29.19 3.27 15.52
N PHE A 625 28.75 4.47 15.88
CA PHE A 625 28.48 5.55 14.95
C PHE A 625 29.51 6.67 15.13
N GLU A 626 29.56 7.58 14.19
CA GLU A 626 30.29 8.84 14.37
C GLU A 626 29.61 9.68 15.47
N PRO A 627 30.37 10.56 16.14
CA PRO A 627 29.82 11.49 17.12
C PRO A 627 28.67 12.32 16.52
N VAL A 628 27.65 12.56 17.30
CA VAL A 628 26.48 13.35 16.89
C VAL A 628 26.25 14.50 17.86
N PHE A 629 25.68 15.58 17.37
CA PHE A 629 25.23 16.67 18.23
C PHE A 629 23.93 16.25 18.94
N VAL A 630 23.93 16.38 20.26
CA VAL A 630 22.75 16.12 21.09
C VAL A 630 22.47 17.40 21.87
N PRO A 631 21.38 18.11 21.57
CA PRO A 631 20.98 19.29 22.32
C PRO A 631 20.56 18.89 23.75
N GLU A 632 20.60 19.84 24.69
CA GLU A 632 20.23 19.61 26.10
C GLU A 632 18.77 19.12 26.28
N THR A 633 17.90 19.42 25.32
CA THR A 633 16.48 19.10 25.33
C THR A 633 16.13 17.68 24.85
N GLY A 634 17.12 16.88 24.45
CA GLY A 634 16.88 15.48 24.01
C GLY A 634 17.87 14.95 22.98
N ALA A 635 17.91 13.63 22.84
CA ALA A 635 18.68 12.94 21.82
C ALA A 635 18.00 13.11 20.45
N CYS A 636 18.74 13.65 19.49
CA CYS A 636 18.25 13.90 18.15
C CYS A 636 18.76 12.90 17.09
N ALA A 637 19.73 12.10 17.41
CA ALA A 637 20.35 11.21 16.44
C ALA A 637 19.65 9.86 16.41
N THR A 638 18.78 9.66 15.42
CA THR A 638 18.16 8.38 15.19
C THR A 638 18.61 7.82 13.85
N ARG A 639 19.13 6.58 13.86
CA ARG A 639 19.48 5.84 12.66
C ARG A 639 18.43 4.77 12.39
N LEU A 640 17.86 4.78 11.20
CA LEU A 640 17.06 3.68 10.67
C LEU A 640 17.95 2.85 9.75
N LEU A 641 18.04 1.55 10.02
CA LEU A 641 18.82 0.61 9.22
C LEU A 641 17.94 -0.55 8.76
N ARG A 642 18.04 -0.89 7.48
CA ARG A 642 17.48 -2.15 6.96
C ARG A 642 18.55 -3.21 6.95
N ILE A 643 18.29 -4.35 7.61
CA ILE A 643 19.15 -5.51 7.67
C ILE A 643 18.45 -6.63 6.90
N ILE A 644 19.17 -7.28 5.98
CA ILE A 644 18.68 -8.40 5.19
C ILE A 644 19.47 -9.64 5.58
N TRP A 645 18.77 -10.64 6.06
CA TRP A 645 19.32 -11.91 6.47
C TRP A 645 19.14 -12.94 5.35
N ARG A 646 20.25 -13.45 4.82
CA ARG A 646 20.27 -14.48 3.77
C ARG A 646 21.10 -15.67 4.19
N LEU A 647 20.64 -16.85 3.84
CA LEU A 647 21.43 -18.06 4.03
C LEU A 647 22.61 -18.07 3.06
N PRO A 648 23.80 -18.53 3.50
CA PRO A 648 24.91 -18.77 2.59
C PRO A 648 24.48 -19.81 1.55
N ARG A 649 24.65 -19.48 0.28
CA ARG A 649 24.36 -20.36 -0.87
C ARG A 649 25.60 -21.07 -1.33
#